data_a5939ab3acbcdace32f584f411a30536
#
_entry.id   a5939ab3acbcdace32f584f411a30536
#
_cell.length_a   1.000
_cell.length_b   1.000
_cell.length_c   1.000
_cell.angle_alpha   90.00
_cell.angle_beta   90.00
_cell.angle_gamma   90.00
#
_symmetry.space_group_name_H-M   'P 1'
#
loop_
_entity.id
_entity.type
_entity.pdbx_description
1 polymer ?
#
loop_
_entity_poly.entity_id
_entity_poly.type
_entity_poly.pdbx_seq_one_letter_code
_entity_poly.pdbx_strand_id
1 'polypeptide(L)'
;MTTAALPLHPPSPTAPSHRAARAHADRPGWERPAFLGLLLATAVLLLWDLGASGYANSFYSAAVQAGGESWKAFFFGSSDAGNSITVDKPPAALWPMMLSVRLFGLGAWQILVPQALMGVGTTAVLYAAVRRQFGPVAALISGAVFALTPVAALMFRFNNPDALLTLLMTVTVYCVLRALDGAHTKWLVWAGVAVGFAFLTKTLQAFVILPPLALLYAVCAPTGLRRRLGQLLLSTLAMVVAGGWWVAVVELWPASSRPYIGGSQNNSFLELTLGYNGLGRINGEETGSVGGGGRTAAEGMAGGPGGGGMSWGETGIDRMFSSNIGGQIGWLLPAALILLVAGLVVTWRARRATDSLEGMARAAFLAWGGALLITAVVFSFMQGIFHEYYTVALAPYIAALVGMGITVLWEERGSRAASLTLSGTLALTSYWAFVLLGRSAEYVPWLRWLVLAGGLGTALLLPFTARLGRRTALGVAAVGLGVALAGPLAYCLSTVNTPHTGSIVTAGPAVAGGRGGPGGGMRGFEMPGGGGMPGGGAAPQGMPPGATAQGGQAPGGGQAPGGQAPGGGQAPGGGRPADDGRSTRMAGGPGGGGMGGLLGGTKTSAEATAALRADADRYTWAAAAIGSQNAASYQLASQQPVMPLGGFNGSDPSPTLEQFKEYVSAGKIHYFIGQSDAGSDGAAPGGETGGETGGGTGGGAETRTLVRVGGGPGGGVSSSIETWVKANFKASTIGGATFYDLTAPTSQAS
;
A
#
# COMPACT_ATOMS: atom_id res chain seq x y z
N MET A 1 -74.75 7.83 -53.97
CA MET A 1 -73.57 8.47 -53.31
C MET A 1 -72.81 7.37 -52.69
N THR A 2 -71.73 6.92 -53.34
CA THR A 2 -70.87 5.78 -52.95
C THR A 2 -69.64 6.35 -52.37
N THR A 3 -69.42 6.22 -51.05
CA THR A 3 -68.25 6.61 -50.33
C THR A 3 -67.17 5.56 -50.52
N ALA A 4 -66.13 5.89 -51.21
CA ALA A 4 -64.93 5.04 -51.36
C ALA A 4 -64.09 5.08 -50.08
N ALA A 5 -63.89 3.91 -49.47
CA ALA A 5 -62.97 3.72 -48.33
C ALA A 5 -61.48 3.73 -48.82
N LEU A 6 -60.67 4.62 -48.23
CA LEU A 6 -59.21 4.64 -48.43
C LEU A 6 -58.56 3.39 -47.83
N PRO A 7 -57.59 2.73 -48.49
CA PRO A 7 -56.91 1.57 -47.91
C PRO A 7 -55.96 2.03 -46.80
N LEU A 8 -56.11 1.42 -45.59
CA LEU A 8 -55.17 1.51 -44.49
C LEU A 8 -53.85 0.90 -44.92
N HIS A 9 -52.79 1.71 -44.99
CA HIS A 9 -51.43 1.23 -45.12
C HIS A 9 -51.02 0.43 -43.90
N PRO A 10 -50.44 -0.77 -44.03
CA PRO A 10 -49.88 -1.49 -42.95
C PRO A 10 -48.72 -0.67 -42.32
N PRO A 11 -48.52 -0.68 -41.00
CA PRO A 11 -47.41 0.04 -40.35
C PRO A 11 -46.11 -0.50 -40.93
N SER A 12 -45.25 0.39 -41.42
CA SER A 12 -43.91 0.07 -41.86
C SER A 12 -43.14 -0.63 -40.72
N PRO A 13 -42.43 -1.72 -41.01
CA PRO A 13 -41.59 -2.38 -39.97
C PRO A 13 -40.59 -1.37 -39.43
N THR A 14 -40.68 -1.09 -38.14
CA THR A 14 -39.73 -0.25 -37.40
C THR A 14 -38.32 -0.76 -37.69
N ALA A 15 -37.53 0.03 -38.35
CA ALA A 15 -36.11 -0.28 -38.59
C ALA A 15 -35.45 -0.65 -37.21
N PRO A 16 -34.70 -1.75 -37.15
CA PRO A 16 -34.02 -2.12 -35.91
C PRO A 16 -33.15 -0.95 -35.46
N SER A 17 -33.28 -0.56 -34.22
CA SER A 17 -32.47 0.53 -33.65
C SER A 17 -31.02 0.31 -34.01
N HIS A 18 -30.28 1.33 -34.41
CA HIS A 18 -28.86 1.27 -34.80
C HIS A 18 -27.96 0.57 -33.77
N ARG A 19 -28.44 0.35 -32.56
CA ARG A 19 -27.75 -0.37 -31.49
C ARG A 19 -27.97 -1.87 -31.50
N ALA A 20 -29.15 -2.36 -31.89
CA ALA A 20 -29.35 -3.79 -32.11
C ALA A 20 -28.50 -4.26 -33.28
N ALA A 21 -28.33 -3.42 -34.32
CA ALA A 21 -27.38 -3.64 -35.41
C ALA A 21 -25.92 -3.58 -34.97
N ARG A 22 -25.54 -2.70 -34.02
CA ARG A 22 -24.15 -2.67 -33.45
C ARG A 22 -23.87 -3.82 -32.47
N ALA A 23 -24.87 -4.36 -31.79
CA ALA A 23 -24.69 -5.49 -30.88
C ALA A 23 -24.38 -6.81 -31.62
N HIS A 24 -24.71 -6.90 -32.90
CA HIS A 24 -24.40 -8.02 -33.80
C HIS A 24 -23.35 -7.67 -34.85
N ALA A 25 -22.77 -6.45 -34.84
CA ALA A 25 -21.62 -6.16 -35.66
C ALA A 25 -20.48 -7.11 -35.24
N ASP A 26 -19.97 -7.88 -36.18
CA ASP A 26 -18.86 -8.79 -36.01
C ASP A 26 -17.73 -8.07 -35.26
N ARG A 27 -17.25 -8.69 -34.18
CA ARG A 27 -16.13 -8.14 -33.40
C ARG A 27 -14.97 -7.93 -34.34
N PRO A 28 -14.32 -6.73 -34.33
CA PRO A 28 -13.16 -6.53 -35.16
C PRO A 28 -12.15 -7.66 -34.94
N GLY A 29 -11.63 -8.25 -36.00
CA GLY A 29 -10.72 -9.40 -35.89
C GLY A 29 -9.50 -9.16 -35.01
N TRP A 30 -9.06 -7.88 -34.88
CA TRP A 30 -7.95 -7.47 -34.03
C TRP A 30 -8.28 -7.41 -32.53
N GLU A 31 -9.56 -7.38 -32.14
CA GLU A 31 -9.97 -7.15 -30.75
C GLU A 31 -9.51 -8.26 -29.80
N ARG A 32 -9.75 -9.53 -30.16
CA ARG A 32 -9.34 -10.67 -29.34
C ARG A 32 -7.82 -10.78 -29.20
N PRO A 33 -7.02 -10.71 -30.28
CA PRO A 33 -5.56 -10.67 -30.18
C PRO A 33 -5.06 -9.51 -29.33
N ALA A 34 -5.60 -8.30 -29.46
CA ALA A 34 -5.19 -7.14 -28.67
C ALA A 34 -5.52 -7.30 -27.19
N PHE A 35 -6.70 -7.84 -26.86
CA PHE A 35 -7.07 -8.15 -25.46
C PHE A 35 -6.15 -9.20 -24.85
N LEU A 36 -5.89 -10.29 -25.57
CA LEU A 36 -4.96 -11.34 -25.09
C LEU A 36 -3.54 -10.80 -24.97
N GLY A 37 -3.11 -9.95 -25.88
CA GLY A 37 -1.83 -9.25 -25.84
C GLY A 37 -1.72 -8.33 -24.59
N LEU A 38 -2.79 -7.61 -24.26
CA LEU A 38 -2.85 -6.81 -23.02
C LEU A 38 -2.72 -7.68 -21.77
N LEU A 39 -3.47 -8.78 -21.69
CA LEU A 39 -3.39 -9.70 -20.54
C LEU A 39 -2.01 -10.35 -20.42
N LEU A 40 -1.43 -10.77 -21.56
CA LEU A 40 -0.09 -11.35 -21.58
C LEU A 40 0.96 -10.32 -21.16
N ALA A 41 0.91 -9.09 -21.66
CA ALA A 41 1.82 -8.02 -21.27
C ALA A 41 1.69 -7.70 -19.75
N THR A 42 0.45 -7.68 -19.24
CA THR A 42 0.20 -7.51 -17.79
C THR A 42 0.77 -8.68 -17.01
N ALA A 43 0.55 -9.92 -17.45
CA ALA A 43 1.08 -11.11 -16.80
C ALA A 43 2.62 -11.12 -16.79
N VAL A 44 3.26 -10.80 -17.92
CA VAL A 44 4.71 -10.69 -18.01
C VAL A 44 5.24 -9.63 -17.05
N LEU A 45 4.63 -8.44 -17.01
CA LEU A 45 5.04 -7.36 -16.10
C LEU A 45 4.92 -7.80 -14.64
N LEU A 46 3.83 -8.46 -14.25
CA LEU A 46 3.57 -8.84 -12.86
C LEU A 46 4.31 -10.10 -12.42
N LEU A 47 4.67 -10.99 -13.34
CA LEU A 47 5.40 -12.23 -13.04
C LEU A 47 6.93 -12.07 -13.24
N TRP A 48 7.38 -10.98 -13.88
CA TRP A 48 8.80 -10.74 -14.13
C TRP A 48 9.59 -10.71 -12.82
N ASP A 49 10.56 -11.60 -12.69
CA ASP A 49 11.45 -11.70 -11.51
C ASP A 49 10.68 -11.65 -10.16
N LEU A 50 9.53 -12.32 -10.10
CA LEU A 50 8.62 -12.26 -8.95
C LEU A 50 9.26 -12.81 -7.66
N GLY A 51 10.18 -13.76 -7.79
CA GLY A 51 10.91 -14.38 -6.68
C GLY A 51 11.95 -13.48 -6.01
N ALA A 52 12.38 -12.38 -6.64
CA ALA A 52 13.42 -11.48 -6.10
C ALA A 52 13.04 -10.87 -4.74
N SER A 53 11.74 -10.65 -4.48
CA SER A 53 11.22 -10.14 -3.21
C SER A 53 11.19 -11.20 -2.08
N GLY A 54 11.60 -12.44 -2.34
CA GLY A 54 11.55 -13.51 -1.35
C GLY A 54 10.14 -13.66 -0.76
N TYR A 55 10.05 -13.66 0.55
CA TYR A 55 8.77 -13.72 1.27
C TYR A 55 8.00 -12.39 1.33
N ALA A 56 8.50 -11.33 0.70
CA ALA A 56 7.88 -10.00 0.62
C ALA A 56 7.51 -9.43 2.01
N ASN A 57 6.24 -9.41 2.38
CA ASN A 57 5.82 -9.12 3.76
C ASN A 57 5.86 -10.42 4.59
N SER A 58 6.90 -10.58 5.40
CA SER A 58 7.12 -11.78 6.22
C SER A 58 5.99 -12.04 7.20
N PHE A 59 5.32 -11.00 7.73
CA PHE A 59 4.16 -11.14 8.60
C PHE A 59 3.03 -11.95 7.96
N TYR A 60 2.63 -11.58 6.74
CA TYR A 60 1.61 -12.34 6.02
C TYR A 60 2.14 -13.67 5.47
N SER A 61 3.42 -13.76 5.13
CA SER A 61 4.01 -15.02 4.66
C SER A 61 4.10 -16.07 5.76
N ALA A 62 4.35 -15.68 7.01
CA ALA A 62 4.29 -16.59 8.15
C ALA A 62 2.87 -17.14 8.37
N ALA A 63 1.85 -16.28 8.28
CA ALA A 63 0.45 -16.72 8.35
C ALA A 63 0.08 -17.64 7.17
N VAL A 64 0.61 -17.36 5.96
CA VAL A 64 0.40 -18.26 4.80
C VAL A 64 1.05 -19.61 5.02
N GLN A 65 2.27 -19.66 5.58
CA GLN A 65 2.91 -20.91 5.99
C GLN A 65 2.05 -21.65 7.01
N ALA A 66 1.63 -20.97 8.09
CA ALA A 66 0.77 -21.56 9.13
C ALA A 66 -0.52 -22.16 8.57
N GLY A 67 -1.20 -21.43 7.67
CA GLY A 67 -2.39 -21.94 6.97
C GLY A 67 -2.09 -23.05 5.98
N GLY A 68 -0.86 -23.14 5.46
CA GLY A 68 -0.36 -24.27 4.69
C GLY A 68 -0.30 -25.56 5.51
N GLU A 69 -0.01 -25.48 6.79
CA GLU A 69 0.18 -26.63 7.68
C GLU A 69 -1.09 -26.98 8.48
N SER A 70 -1.83 -25.95 8.98
CA SER A 70 -3.00 -26.11 9.86
C SER A 70 -4.28 -25.57 9.21
N TRP A 71 -5.35 -26.40 9.12
CA TRP A 71 -6.67 -25.95 8.66
C TRP A 71 -7.32 -24.93 9.61
N LYS A 72 -7.00 -25.00 10.89
CA LYS A 72 -7.45 -24.00 11.87
C LYS A 72 -6.76 -22.65 11.59
N ALA A 73 -5.45 -22.65 11.36
CA ALA A 73 -4.71 -21.44 10.96
C ALA A 73 -5.19 -20.90 9.62
N PHE A 74 -5.51 -21.78 8.66
CA PHE A 74 -6.13 -21.39 7.39
C PHE A 74 -7.45 -20.64 7.59
N PHE A 75 -8.34 -21.17 8.44
CA PHE A 75 -9.66 -20.60 8.67
C PHE A 75 -9.57 -19.23 9.37
N PHE A 76 -8.77 -19.15 10.45
CA PHE A 76 -8.67 -17.94 11.28
C PHE A 76 -7.67 -16.90 10.73
N GLY A 77 -6.73 -17.27 9.86
CA GLY A 77 -5.60 -16.44 9.48
C GLY A 77 -4.58 -16.30 10.60
N SER A 78 -4.28 -17.39 11.30
CA SER A 78 -3.31 -17.40 12.41
C SER A 78 -1.90 -17.10 11.90
N SER A 79 -1.10 -16.39 12.69
CA SER A 79 0.29 -16.05 12.40
C SER A 79 1.22 -17.26 12.48
N ASP A 80 0.84 -18.28 13.24
CA ASP A 80 1.61 -19.51 13.47
C ASP A 80 0.71 -20.77 13.45
N ALA A 81 1.28 -21.94 13.16
CA ALA A 81 0.55 -23.20 13.08
C ALA A 81 0.04 -23.69 14.46
N GLY A 82 0.64 -23.25 15.57
CA GLY A 82 0.18 -23.48 16.93
C GLY A 82 -1.07 -22.66 17.29
N ASN A 83 -1.46 -21.70 16.44
CA ASN A 83 -2.67 -20.87 16.59
C ASN A 83 -2.67 -19.98 17.82
N SER A 84 -1.57 -19.29 18.10
CA SER A 84 -1.48 -18.35 19.21
C SER A 84 -2.31 -17.08 18.98
N ILE A 85 -2.13 -16.44 17.81
CA ILE A 85 -2.77 -15.16 17.46
C ILE A 85 -3.00 -15.07 15.95
N THR A 86 -4.07 -14.36 15.53
CA THR A 86 -4.32 -14.09 14.10
C THR A 86 -3.50 -12.89 13.61
N VAL A 87 -3.42 -12.72 12.28
CA VAL A 87 -3.05 -11.44 11.70
C VAL A 87 -4.10 -10.36 12.05
N ASP A 88 -3.73 -9.10 11.90
CA ASP A 88 -4.58 -7.92 12.17
C ASP A 88 -5.64 -7.64 11.09
N LYS A 89 -5.85 -8.56 10.17
CA LYS A 89 -6.82 -8.47 9.06
C LYS A 89 -7.62 -9.76 8.93
N PRO A 90 -8.85 -9.73 8.38
CA PRO A 90 -9.58 -10.95 8.06
C PRO A 90 -8.85 -11.79 7.00
N PRO A 91 -9.07 -13.13 6.98
CA PRO A 91 -8.17 -14.04 6.27
C PRO A 91 -8.41 -14.21 4.78
N ALA A 92 -9.45 -13.60 4.17
CA ALA A 92 -9.80 -13.89 2.78
C ALA A 92 -8.67 -13.61 1.79
N ALA A 93 -7.82 -12.60 2.06
CA ALA A 93 -6.65 -12.33 1.24
C ALA A 93 -5.59 -13.44 1.34
N LEU A 94 -5.51 -14.13 2.48
CA LEU A 94 -4.53 -15.18 2.72
C LEU A 94 -4.95 -16.51 2.09
N TRP A 95 -6.25 -16.81 2.01
CA TRP A 95 -6.74 -18.11 1.53
C TRP A 95 -6.19 -18.54 0.16
N PRO A 96 -6.14 -17.68 -0.89
CA PRO A 96 -5.56 -18.08 -2.17
C PRO A 96 -4.07 -18.41 -2.07
N MET A 97 -3.32 -17.68 -1.24
CA MET A 97 -1.90 -17.93 -1.01
C MET A 97 -1.67 -19.20 -0.19
N MET A 98 -2.43 -19.39 0.90
CA MET A 98 -2.41 -20.60 1.73
C MET A 98 -2.74 -21.86 0.92
N LEU A 99 -3.76 -21.77 0.05
CA LEU A 99 -4.12 -22.87 -0.83
C LEU A 99 -2.99 -23.19 -1.82
N SER A 100 -2.37 -22.16 -2.40
CA SER A 100 -1.24 -22.32 -3.31
C SER A 100 -0.05 -22.99 -2.61
N VAL A 101 0.30 -22.55 -1.39
CA VAL A 101 1.37 -23.13 -0.59
C VAL A 101 1.04 -24.57 -0.18
N ARG A 102 -0.20 -24.87 0.16
CA ARG A 102 -0.65 -26.23 0.51
C ARG A 102 -0.55 -27.19 -0.66
N LEU A 103 -0.76 -26.73 -1.88
CA LEU A 103 -0.70 -27.55 -3.10
C LEU A 103 0.72 -27.68 -3.66
N PHE A 104 1.55 -26.65 -3.57
CA PHE A 104 2.82 -26.55 -4.28
C PHE A 104 4.04 -26.37 -3.38
N GLY A 105 3.84 -26.36 -2.03
CA GLY A 105 4.90 -26.11 -1.05
C GLY A 105 5.14 -24.63 -0.78
N LEU A 106 5.90 -24.34 0.29
CA LEU A 106 6.25 -22.98 0.70
C LEU A 106 7.36 -22.41 -0.18
N GLY A 107 7.10 -21.26 -0.78
CA GLY A 107 8.08 -20.51 -1.55
C GLY A 107 7.55 -19.16 -2.00
N ALA A 108 8.45 -18.27 -2.42
CA ALA A 108 8.09 -16.91 -2.88
C ALA A 108 7.06 -16.93 -4.02
N TRP A 109 7.25 -17.81 -5.01
CA TRP A 109 6.35 -17.93 -6.15
C TRP A 109 4.96 -18.40 -5.74
N GLN A 110 4.87 -19.40 -4.87
CA GLN A 110 3.60 -19.96 -4.41
C GLN A 110 2.77 -18.91 -3.63
N ILE A 111 3.45 -18.01 -2.92
CA ILE A 111 2.80 -16.90 -2.22
C ILE A 111 2.38 -15.78 -3.19
N LEU A 112 3.25 -15.39 -4.13
CA LEU A 112 3.07 -14.17 -4.91
C LEU A 112 2.32 -14.35 -6.23
N VAL A 113 2.34 -15.54 -6.86
CA VAL A 113 1.60 -15.82 -8.11
C VAL A 113 0.10 -15.57 -7.97
N PRO A 114 -0.60 -15.99 -6.90
CA PRO A 114 -2.01 -15.64 -6.72
C PRO A 114 -2.28 -14.15 -6.79
N GLN A 115 -1.40 -13.31 -6.23
CA GLN A 115 -1.52 -11.85 -6.28
C GLN A 115 -1.35 -11.32 -7.71
N ALA A 116 -0.36 -11.81 -8.45
CA ALA A 116 -0.14 -11.45 -9.85
C ALA A 116 -1.35 -11.81 -10.74
N LEU A 117 -1.92 -13.00 -10.52
CA LEU A 117 -3.14 -13.44 -11.23
C LEU A 117 -4.35 -12.56 -10.90
N MET A 118 -4.47 -12.04 -9.67
CA MET A 118 -5.50 -11.04 -9.33
C MET A 118 -5.31 -9.75 -10.12
N GLY A 119 -4.08 -9.31 -10.39
CA GLY A 119 -3.78 -8.16 -11.23
C GLY A 119 -4.22 -8.35 -12.69
N VAL A 120 -3.90 -9.51 -13.25
CA VAL A 120 -4.38 -9.89 -14.59
C VAL A 120 -5.91 -9.97 -14.61
N GLY A 121 -6.52 -10.56 -13.57
CA GLY A 121 -7.98 -10.61 -13.40
C GLY A 121 -8.62 -9.22 -13.32
N THR A 122 -8.01 -8.30 -12.56
CA THR A 122 -8.47 -6.91 -12.46
C THR A 122 -8.43 -6.21 -13.81
N THR A 123 -7.34 -6.39 -14.58
CA THR A 123 -7.23 -5.88 -15.96
C THR A 123 -8.34 -6.43 -16.85
N ALA A 124 -8.63 -7.73 -16.76
CA ALA A 124 -9.68 -8.39 -17.54
C ALA A 124 -11.08 -7.87 -17.18
N VAL A 125 -11.40 -7.73 -15.90
CA VAL A 125 -12.69 -7.20 -15.43
C VAL A 125 -12.87 -5.73 -15.82
N LEU A 126 -11.83 -4.91 -15.67
CA LEU A 126 -11.83 -3.52 -16.08
C LEU A 126 -12.05 -3.38 -17.59
N TYR A 127 -11.32 -4.17 -18.39
CA TYR A 127 -11.53 -4.25 -19.83
C TYR A 127 -12.99 -4.60 -20.17
N ALA A 128 -13.56 -5.65 -19.53
CA ALA A 128 -14.92 -6.08 -19.76
C ALA A 128 -15.95 -5.00 -19.38
N ALA A 129 -15.71 -4.26 -18.30
CA ALA A 129 -16.56 -3.17 -17.84
C ALA A 129 -16.59 -2.01 -18.84
N VAL A 130 -15.41 -1.49 -19.23
CA VAL A 130 -15.29 -0.32 -20.13
C VAL A 130 -15.71 -0.66 -21.55
N ARG A 131 -15.30 -1.83 -22.06
CA ARG A 131 -15.63 -2.27 -23.41
C ARG A 131 -17.12 -2.24 -23.73
N ARG A 132 -17.93 -2.54 -22.73
CA ARG A 132 -19.38 -2.71 -22.90
C ARG A 132 -20.07 -1.41 -23.36
N GLN A 133 -19.65 -0.27 -22.84
CA GLN A 133 -20.25 1.03 -23.14
C GLN A 133 -19.42 1.87 -24.10
N PHE A 134 -18.09 1.72 -24.10
CA PHE A 134 -17.17 2.60 -24.82
C PHE A 134 -16.34 1.90 -25.92
N GLY A 135 -16.53 0.57 -26.07
CA GLY A 135 -15.85 -0.20 -27.12
C GLY A 135 -14.43 -0.66 -26.74
N PRO A 136 -13.78 -1.42 -27.68
CA PRO A 136 -12.53 -2.11 -27.36
C PRO A 136 -11.33 -1.17 -27.19
N VAL A 137 -11.29 -0.03 -27.89
CA VAL A 137 -10.17 0.94 -27.78
C VAL A 137 -10.12 1.57 -26.39
N ALA A 138 -11.26 2.05 -25.88
CA ALA A 138 -11.37 2.60 -24.55
C ALA A 138 -10.95 1.57 -23.50
N ALA A 139 -11.38 0.31 -23.66
CA ALA A 139 -11.08 -0.78 -22.75
C ALA A 139 -9.59 -1.16 -22.74
N LEU A 140 -8.94 -1.17 -23.92
CA LEU A 140 -7.50 -1.42 -24.02
C LEU A 140 -6.70 -0.29 -23.37
N ILE A 141 -7.09 0.97 -23.58
CA ILE A 141 -6.45 2.11 -22.91
C ILE A 141 -6.62 1.99 -21.40
N SER A 142 -7.84 1.70 -20.91
CA SER A 142 -8.08 1.52 -19.46
C SER A 142 -7.21 0.39 -18.88
N GLY A 143 -7.15 -0.76 -19.55
CA GLY A 143 -6.33 -1.88 -19.11
C GLY A 143 -4.83 -1.55 -19.09
N ALA A 144 -4.33 -0.83 -20.11
CA ALA A 144 -2.93 -0.40 -20.18
C ALA A 144 -2.60 0.63 -19.09
N VAL A 145 -3.47 1.62 -18.85
CA VAL A 145 -3.30 2.60 -17.77
C VAL A 145 -3.25 1.91 -16.41
N PHE A 146 -4.14 0.95 -16.16
CA PHE A 146 -4.15 0.20 -14.92
C PHE A 146 -2.86 -0.61 -14.74
N ALA A 147 -2.47 -1.39 -15.75
CA ALA A 147 -1.28 -2.24 -15.70
C ALA A 147 0.01 -1.42 -15.51
N LEU A 148 0.06 -0.20 -16.04
CA LEU A 148 1.19 0.71 -15.94
C LEU A 148 1.06 1.73 -14.81
N THR A 149 0.15 1.52 -13.85
CA THR A 149 0.09 2.32 -12.62
C THR A 149 1.11 1.77 -11.62
N PRO A 150 2.10 2.56 -11.16
CA PRO A 150 3.22 2.04 -10.35
C PRO A 150 2.79 1.30 -9.09
N VAL A 151 1.85 1.85 -8.31
CA VAL A 151 1.34 1.18 -7.11
C VAL A 151 0.57 -0.11 -7.43
N ALA A 152 -0.05 -0.23 -8.61
CA ALA A 152 -0.66 -1.48 -9.04
C ALA A 152 0.41 -2.52 -9.37
N ALA A 153 1.46 -2.15 -10.12
CA ALA A 153 2.59 -3.04 -10.37
C ALA A 153 3.23 -3.54 -9.07
N LEU A 154 3.31 -2.72 -8.03
CA LEU A 154 3.80 -3.11 -6.71
C LEU A 154 2.85 -4.09 -6.01
N MET A 155 1.58 -3.70 -5.80
CA MET A 155 0.65 -4.45 -4.94
C MET A 155 0.21 -5.79 -5.51
N PHE A 156 0.20 -5.93 -6.83
CA PHE A 156 -0.06 -7.23 -7.46
C PHE A 156 1.18 -8.13 -7.58
N ARG A 157 2.30 -7.72 -6.99
CA ARG A 157 3.52 -8.50 -6.82
C ARG A 157 3.91 -8.66 -5.33
N PHE A 158 2.99 -8.28 -4.44
CA PHE A 158 3.21 -8.22 -3.00
C PHE A 158 2.05 -8.89 -2.25
N ASN A 159 2.32 -9.53 -1.12
CA ASN A 159 1.34 -10.39 -0.42
C ASN A 159 0.45 -9.64 0.58
N ASN A 160 0.23 -8.34 0.38
CA ASN A 160 -0.74 -7.56 1.16
C ASN A 160 -2.19 -7.81 0.70
N PRO A 161 -3.20 -7.55 1.53
CA PRO A 161 -4.61 -7.78 1.20
C PRO A 161 -5.16 -6.90 0.06
N ASP A 162 -4.44 -5.85 -0.31
CA ASP A 162 -4.87 -4.84 -1.26
C ASP A 162 -5.12 -5.36 -2.68
N ALA A 163 -4.43 -6.42 -3.11
CA ALA A 163 -4.62 -7.04 -4.42
C ALA A 163 -6.05 -7.62 -4.58
N LEU A 164 -6.46 -8.47 -3.64
CA LEU A 164 -7.80 -9.07 -3.67
C LEU A 164 -8.89 -8.00 -3.46
N LEU A 165 -8.67 -7.04 -2.55
CA LEU A 165 -9.59 -5.93 -2.33
C LEU A 165 -9.84 -5.16 -3.64
N THR A 166 -8.78 -4.75 -4.35
CA THR A 166 -8.87 -3.98 -5.60
C THR A 166 -9.61 -4.77 -6.69
N LEU A 167 -9.34 -6.07 -6.81
CA LEU A 167 -10.07 -6.95 -7.73
C LEU A 167 -11.56 -6.97 -7.39
N LEU A 168 -11.92 -7.23 -6.13
CA LEU A 168 -13.33 -7.35 -5.70
C LEU A 168 -14.08 -6.01 -5.81
N MET A 169 -13.45 -4.88 -5.50
CA MET A 169 -14.04 -3.56 -5.71
C MET A 169 -14.26 -3.28 -7.20
N THR A 170 -13.35 -3.67 -8.08
CA THR A 170 -13.50 -3.57 -9.55
C THR A 170 -14.65 -4.45 -10.05
N VAL A 171 -14.75 -5.69 -9.55
CA VAL A 171 -15.87 -6.62 -9.82
C VAL A 171 -17.20 -6.01 -9.35
N THR A 172 -17.22 -5.36 -8.20
CA THR A 172 -18.42 -4.69 -7.66
C THR A 172 -18.91 -3.61 -8.62
N VAL A 173 -18.05 -2.70 -9.08
CA VAL A 173 -18.43 -1.67 -10.05
C VAL A 173 -18.91 -2.30 -11.36
N TYR A 174 -18.21 -3.32 -11.87
CA TYR A 174 -18.66 -4.08 -13.05
C TYR A 174 -20.04 -4.65 -12.87
N CYS A 175 -20.32 -5.31 -11.74
CA CYS A 175 -21.61 -5.92 -11.45
C CYS A 175 -22.74 -4.87 -11.33
N VAL A 176 -22.48 -3.72 -10.70
CA VAL A 176 -23.46 -2.61 -10.63
C VAL A 176 -23.78 -2.07 -12.03
N LEU A 177 -22.77 -1.86 -12.88
CA LEU A 177 -22.98 -1.45 -14.27
C LEU A 177 -23.78 -2.48 -15.08
N ARG A 178 -23.53 -3.78 -14.83
CA ARG A 178 -24.32 -4.87 -15.43
C ARG A 178 -25.75 -4.93 -14.89
N ALA A 179 -25.95 -4.58 -13.62
CA ALA A 179 -27.29 -4.51 -13.02
C ALA A 179 -28.10 -3.34 -13.58
N LEU A 180 -27.47 -2.20 -13.83
CA LEU A 180 -28.12 -1.04 -14.46
C LEU A 180 -28.61 -1.32 -15.87
N ASP A 181 -27.96 -2.21 -16.61
CA ASP A 181 -28.36 -2.60 -17.95
C ASP A 181 -29.55 -3.58 -17.89
N GLY A 182 -30.78 -3.04 -17.80
CA GLY A 182 -32.01 -3.82 -17.71
C GLY A 182 -32.48 -4.19 -16.30
N ALA A 183 -31.94 -3.56 -15.26
CA ALA A 183 -32.30 -3.79 -13.85
C ALA A 183 -32.21 -5.27 -13.42
N HIS A 184 -31.13 -5.94 -13.79
CA HIS A 184 -30.93 -7.37 -13.52
C HIS A 184 -30.48 -7.65 -12.09
N THR A 185 -31.38 -8.16 -11.25
CA THR A 185 -31.16 -8.48 -9.82
C THR A 185 -29.92 -9.34 -9.57
N LYS A 186 -29.67 -10.37 -10.40
CA LYS A 186 -28.53 -11.27 -10.23
C LYS A 186 -27.17 -10.56 -10.15
N TRP A 187 -26.97 -9.52 -10.95
CA TRP A 187 -25.71 -8.78 -10.94
C TRP A 187 -25.57 -7.95 -9.68
N LEU A 188 -26.68 -7.40 -9.16
CA LEU A 188 -26.61 -6.65 -7.91
C LEU A 188 -26.35 -7.57 -6.71
N VAL A 189 -26.91 -8.80 -6.72
CA VAL A 189 -26.58 -9.84 -5.73
C VAL A 189 -25.09 -10.19 -5.78
N TRP A 190 -24.53 -10.39 -6.98
CA TRP A 190 -23.09 -10.64 -7.12
C TRP A 190 -22.24 -9.45 -6.69
N ALA A 191 -22.70 -8.20 -6.88
CA ALA A 191 -22.05 -7.03 -6.31
C ALA A 191 -22.01 -7.11 -4.77
N GLY A 192 -23.12 -7.47 -4.13
CA GLY A 192 -23.18 -7.69 -2.68
C GLY A 192 -22.22 -8.78 -2.21
N VAL A 193 -22.20 -9.93 -2.90
CA VAL A 193 -21.25 -11.03 -2.60
C VAL A 193 -19.80 -10.55 -2.70
N ALA A 194 -19.45 -9.82 -3.78
CA ALA A 194 -18.10 -9.29 -3.97
C ALA A 194 -17.68 -8.34 -2.84
N VAL A 195 -18.58 -7.46 -2.40
CA VAL A 195 -18.34 -6.56 -1.26
C VAL A 195 -18.20 -7.33 0.05
N GLY A 196 -19.02 -8.38 0.28
CA GLY A 196 -18.90 -9.23 1.47
C GLY A 196 -17.53 -9.91 1.57
N PHE A 197 -17.01 -10.45 0.46
CA PHE A 197 -15.64 -10.98 0.41
C PHE A 197 -14.57 -9.88 0.49
N ALA A 198 -14.81 -8.69 -0.07
CA ALA A 198 -13.92 -7.54 0.08
C ALA A 198 -13.82 -7.10 1.56
N PHE A 199 -14.93 -7.17 2.30
CA PHE A 199 -14.94 -6.95 3.74
C PHE A 199 -14.08 -7.99 4.47
N LEU A 200 -14.20 -9.27 4.14
CA LEU A 200 -13.32 -10.34 4.67
C LEU A 200 -11.86 -10.24 4.19
N THR A 201 -11.57 -9.29 3.29
CA THR A 201 -10.20 -9.01 2.82
C THR A 201 -9.58 -7.84 3.60
N LYS A 202 -10.31 -6.71 3.75
CA LYS A 202 -9.77 -5.49 4.38
C LYS A 202 -10.87 -4.64 5.04
N THR A 203 -11.77 -5.28 5.76
CA THR A 203 -12.80 -4.68 6.61
C THR A 203 -13.56 -3.49 5.99
N LEU A 204 -13.69 -2.35 6.69
CA LEU A 204 -14.55 -1.23 6.30
C LEU A 204 -14.09 -0.50 5.01
N GLN A 205 -12.83 -0.67 4.57
CA GLN A 205 -12.38 -0.08 3.30
C GLN A 205 -13.22 -0.57 2.11
N ALA A 206 -13.74 -1.81 2.16
CA ALA A 206 -14.64 -2.36 1.15
C ALA A 206 -15.93 -1.56 0.96
N PHE A 207 -16.39 -0.85 2.00
CA PHE A 207 -17.68 -0.13 1.99
C PHE A 207 -17.57 1.30 1.44
N VAL A 208 -16.36 1.83 1.25
CA VAL A 208 -16.15 3.22 0.80
C VAL A 208 -16.86 3.52 -0.51
N ILE A 209 -16.92 2.57 -1.45
CA ILE A 209 -17.56 2.76 -2.75
C ILE A 209 -19.09 2.52 -2.76
N LEU A 210 -19.65 2.02 -1.66
CA LEU A 210 -21.10 1.68 -1.61
C LEU A 210 -22.02 2.90 -1.76
N PRO A 211 -21.79 4.05 -1.05
CA PRO A 211 -22.71 5.19 -1.14
C PRO A 211 -22.93 5.69 -2.56
N PRO A 212 -21.90 6.00 -3.37
CA PRO A 212 -22.11 6.47 -4.73
C PRO A 212 -22.72 5.40 -5.63
N LEU A 213 -22.38 4.12 -5.47
CA LEU A 213 -22.92 3.05 -6.31
C LEU A 213 -24.40 2.75 -5.97
N ALA A 214 -24.76 2.74 -4.68
CA ALA A 214 -26.15 2.55 -4.25
C ALA A 214 -27.04 3.71 -4.70
N LEU A 215 -26.56 4.96 -4.53
CA LEU A 215 -27.27 6.14 -5.01
C LEU A 215 -27.45 6.11 -6.53
N LEU A 216 -26.40 5.78 -7.28
CA LEU A 216 -26.47 5.64 -8.73
C LEU A 216 -27.55 4.61 -9.14
N TYR A 217 -27.58 3.45 -8.49
CA TYR A 217 -28.58 2.43 -8.78
C TYR A 217 -29.99 2.89 -8.40
N ALA A 218 -30.15 3.48 -7.23
CA ALA A 218 -31.44 3.99 -6.76
C ALA A 218 -32.04 5.06 -7.69
N VAL A 219 -31.19 5.90 -8.31
CA VAL A 219 -31.62 6.98 -9.20
C VAL A 219 -31.78 6.52 -10.65
N CYS A 220 -30.80 5.73 -11.17
CA CYS A 220 -30.67 5.49 -12.61
C CYS A 220 -31.20 4.12 -13.08
N ALA A 221 -31.52 3.17 -12.19
CA ALA A 221 -31.96 1.85 -12.63
C ALA A 221 -33.29 1.90 -13.41
N PRO A 222 -33.41 1.21 -14.56
CA PRO A 222 -34.60 1.27 -15.45
C PRO A 222 -35.75 0.41 -14.90
N THR A 223 -36.22 0.71 -13.70
CA THR A 223 -37.35 0.01 -13.04
C THR A 223 -37.99 0.90 -11.98
N GLY A 224 -39.12 0.49 -11.43
CA GLY A 224 -39.81 1.25 -10.40
C GLY A 224 -39.07 1.31 -9.07
N LEU A 225 -39.24 2.40 -8.30
CA LEU A 225 -38.50 2.67 -7.07
C LEU A 225 -38.59 1.53 -6.04
N ARG A 226 -39.76 0.96 -5.83
CA ARG A 226 -39.96 -0.18 -4.89
C ARG A 226 -39.07 -1.37 -5.28
N ARG A 227 -38.95 -1.69 -6.57
CA ARG A 227 -38.12 -2.77 -7.06
C ARG A 227 -36.62 -2.42 -6.91
N ARG A 228 -36.20 -1.17 -7.17
CA ARG A 228 -34.79 -0.72 -6.94
C ARG A 228 -34.40 -0.91 -5.49
N LEU A 229 -35.25 -0.46 -4.55
CA LEU A 229 -34.99 -0.59 -3.11
C LEU A 229 -34.97 -2.07 -2.67
N GLY A 230 -35.92 -2.89 -3.15
CA GLY A 230 -35.89 -4.34 -2.89
C GLY A 230 -34.64 -5.05 -3.42
N GLN A 231 -34.17 -4.63 -4.60
CA GLN A 231 -32.92 -5.17 -5.17
C GLN A 231 -31.67 -4.74 -4.41
N LEU A 232 -31.61 -3.47 -3.94
CA LEU A 232 -30.56 -2.99 -3.06
C LEU A 232 -30.55 -3.72 -1.72
N LEU A 233 -31.74 -3.92 -1.12
CA LEU A 233 -31.87 -4.69 0.13
C LEU A 233 -31.38 -6.13 -0.06
N LEU A 234 -31.75 -6.78 -1.16
CA LEU A 234 -31.28 -8.14 -1.47
C LEU A 234 -29.75 -8.19 -1.68
N SER A 235 -29.18 -7.16 -2.31
CA SER A 235 -27.72 -7.02 -2.44
C SER A 235 -27.05 -6.85 -1.08
N THR A 236 -27.63 -6.02 -0.19
CA THR A 236 -27.15 -5.85 1.18
C THR A 236 -27.24 -7.16 1.97
N LEU A 237 -28.34 -7.91 1.83
CA LEU A 237 -28.45 -9.23 2.46
C LEU A 237 -27.39 -10.20 1.94
N ALA A 238 -27.15 -10.23 0.63
CA ALA A 238 -26.10 -11.05 0.03
C ALA A 238 -24.70 -10.66 0.55
N MET A 239 -24.44 -9.35 0.72
CA MET A 239 -23.19 -8.83 1.32
C MET A 239 -23.05 -9.29 2.77
N VAL A 240 -24.10 -9.15 3.59
CA VAL A 240 -24.09 -9.56 4.99
C VAL A 240 -23.89 -11.07 5.11
N VAL A 241 -24.54 -11.88 4.28
CA VAL A 241 -24.33 -13.34 4.26
C VAL A 241 -22.91 -13.68 3.84
N ALA A 242 -22.41 -13.07 2.75
CA ALA A 242 -21.09 -13.40 2.21
C ALA A 242 -19.93 -12.97 3.11
N GLY A 243 -20.06 -11.88 3.88
CA GLY A 243 -19.04 -11.41 4.82
C GLY A 243 -19.31 -11.85 6.27
N GLY A 244 -20.59 -11.89 6.67
CA GLY A 244 -21.00 -12.08 8.07
C GLY A 244 -20.87 -13.53 8.56
N TRP A 245 -20.96 -14.53 7.67
CA TRP A 245 -20.87 -15.93 8.10
C TRP A 245 -19.57 -16.25 8.85
N TRP A 246 -18.44 -15.75 8.34
CA TRP A 246 -17.14 -15.94 8.96
C TRP A 246 -17.05 -15.21 10.29
N VAL A 247 -17.51 -13.96 10.32
CA VAL A 247 -17.57 -13.15 11.55
C VAL A 247 -18.40 -13.85 12.63
N ALA A 248 -19.59 -14.36 12.25
CA ALA A 248 -20.44 -15.09 13.18
C ALA A 248 -19.76 -16.34 13.75
N VAL A 249 -19.09 -17.13 12.91
CA VAL A 249 -18.33 -18.31 13.38
C VAL A 249 -17.22 -17.89 14.34
N VAL A 250 -16.44 -16.85 14.02
CA VAL A 250 -15.32 -16.38 14.86
C VAL A 250 -15.80 -15.85 16.20
N GLU A 251 -16.85 -15.03 16.23
CA GLU A 251 -17.35 -14.45 17.49
C GLU A 251 -18.05 -15.49 18.37
N LEU A 252 -18.73 -16.49 17.77
CA LEU A 252 -19.41 -17.56 18.50
C LEU A 252 -18.43 -18.69 18.94
N TRP A 253 -17.22 -18.73 18.39
CA TRP A 253 -16.24 -19.76 18.76
C TRP A 253 -15.70 -19.48 20.17
N PRO A 254 -15.61 -20.49 21.07
CA PRO A 254 -15.12 -20.29 22.42
C PRO A 254 -13.72 -19.65 22.42
N ALA A 255 -13.55 -18.55 23.17
CA ALA A 255 -12.28 -17.80 23.25
C ALA A 255 -11.10 -18.65 23.73
N SER A 256 -11.37 -19.66 24.57
CA SER A 256 -10.35 -20.60 25.07
C SER A 256 -9.79 -21.56 24.02
N SER A 257 -10.47 -21.71 22.89
CA SER A 257 -10.10 -22.69 21.85
C SER A 257 -9.90 -22.06 20.46
N ARG A 258 -10.05 -20.74 20.33
CA ARG A 258 -9.68 -20.00 19.10
C ARG A 258 -8.34 -19.26 19.30
N PRO A 259 -7.62 -18.90 18.21
CA PRO A 259 -6.49 -17.98 18.32
C PRO A 259 -6.98 -16.62 18.82
N TYR A 260 -6.11 -15.87 19.51
CA TYR A 260 -6.39 -14.49 19.86
C TYR A 260 -6.57 -13.65 18.59
N ILE A 261 -7.51 -12.72 18.56
CA ILE A 261 -7.75 -11.84 17.41
C ILE A 261 -6.72 -10.70 17.45
N GLY A 262 -5.69 -10.80 16.60
CA GLY A 262 -4.60 -9.83 16.52
C GLY A 262 -5.09 -8.42 16.19
N GLY A 263 -4.54 -7.41 16.89
CA GLY A 263 -4.93 -6.00 16.77
C GLY A 263 -6.18 -5.61 17.57
N SER A 264 -6.80 -6.54 18.32
CA SER A 264 -7.87 -6.24 19.29
C SER A 264 -7.31 -6.17 20.71
N GLN A 265 -8.03 -5.50 21.62
CA GLN A 265 -7.67 -5.47 23.05
C GLN A 265 -8.50 -6.49 23.88
N ASN A 266 -9.69 -6.85 23.40
CA ASN A 266 -10.62 -7.74 24.09
C ASN A 266 -10.89 -9.04 23.33
N ASN A 267 -9.96 -9.48 22.45
CA ASN A 267 -10.08 -10.72 21.70
C ASN A 267 -11.38 -10.79 20.86
N SER A 268 -11.79 -9.67 20.23
CA SER A 268 -13.00 -9.56 19.42
C SER A 268 -12.68 -9.05 18.00
N PHE A 269 -13.23 -9.72 16.99
CA PHE A 269 -13.11 -9.28 15.60
C PHE A 269 -13.95 -8.03 15.31
N LEU A 270 -15.07 -7.87 15.99
CA LEU A 270 -15.90 -6.67 15.87
C LEU A 270 -15.17 -5.45 16.44
N GLU A 271 -14.47 -5.59 17.57
CA GLU A 271 -13.62 -4.53 18.10
C GLU A 271 -12.50 -4.16 17.12
N LEU A 272 -11.79 -5.15 16.59
CA LEU A 272 -10.76 -4.93 15.56
C LEU A 272 -11.32 -4.17 14.35
N THR A 273 -12.51 -4.56 13.87
CA THR A 273 -13.15 -4.01 12.68
C THR A 273 -13.61 -2.57 12.86
N LEU A 274 -14.24 -2.26 14.00
CA LEU A 274 -14.79 -0.94 14.28
C LEU A 274 -13.76 0.01 14.88
N GLY A 275 -12.78 -0.50 15.65
CA GLY A 275 -11.68 0.25 16.26
C GLY A 275 -10.49 0.42 15.33
N TYR A 276 -9.43 -0.38 15.56
CA TYR A 276 -8.13 -0.26 14.91
C TYR A 276 -8.17 -0.25 13.36
N ASN A 277 -9.00 -1.10 12.74
CA ASN A 277 -9.14 -1.17 11.28
C ASN A 277 -10.30 -0.33 10.73
N GLY A 278 -11.03 0.37 11.57
CA GLY A 278 -12.25 1.09 11.20
C GLY A 278 -12.19 2.59 11.48
N LEU A 279 -12.96 3.00 12.47
CA LEU A 279 -13.09 4.41 12.83
C LEU A 279 -11.77 5.01 13.28
N GLY A 280 -10.90 4.23 13.94
CA GLY A 280 -9.55 4.66 14.34
C GLY A 280 -8.73 5.16 13.15
N ARG A 281 -8.88 4.53 11.95
CA ARG A 281 -8.21 5.00 10.72
C ARG A 281 -8.71 6.36 10.25
N ILE A 282 -9.93 6.74 10.58
CA ILE A 282 -10.54 8.00 10.16
C ILE A 282 -10.18 9.12 11.12
N ASN A 283 -10.34 8.89 12.45
CA ASN A 283 -10.17 9.91 13.48
C ASN A 283 -8.78 9.95 14.14
N GLY A 284 -7.90 8.94 13.85
CA GLY A 284 -6.57 8.84 14.43
C GLY A 284 -6.50 8.19 15.81
N GLU A 285 -7.64 7.76 16.38
CA GLU A 285 -7.70 7.07 17.67
C GLU A 285 -7.46 5.56 17.52
N GLU A 286 -6.22 5.18 17.26
CA GLU A 286 -5.82 3.79 17.02
C GLU A 286 -5.21 3.18 18.28
N THR A 287 -6.03 2.57 19.14
CA THR A 287 -5.58 1.82 20.30
C THR A 287 -4.73 0.62 19.85
N GLY A 288 -3.55 0.44 20.44
CA GLY A 288 -2.61 -0.62 20.06
C GLY A 288 -1.68 -0.27 18.87
N SER A 289 -1.74 0.95 18.36
CA SER A 289 -0.81 1.45 17.31
C SER A 289 0.55 1.85 17.90
N VAL A 290 1.65 1.59 17.16
CA VAL A 290 3.04 2.00 17.52
C VAL A 290 3.22 3.51 17.51
N GLY A 291 2.27 4.28 17.00
CA GLY A 291 2.32 5.74 16.86
C GLY A 291 1.86 6.55 18.09
N GLY A 292 1.56 5.91 19.20
CA GLY A 292 1.17 6.58 20.45
C GLY A 292 -0.30 6.95 20.50
N GLY A 293 -1.09 6.13 21.19
CA GLY A 293 -2.42 6.51 21.63
C GLY A 293 -2.39 7.75 22.51
N GLY A 294 -3.34 8.65 22.29
CA GLY A 294 -3.74 9.63 23.29
C GLY A 294 -3.02 10.97 23.31
N ARG A 295 -2.65 11.54 22.17
CA ARG A 295 -2.44 13.01 22.11
C ARG A 295 -3.58 13.64 21.33
N THR A 296 -4.48 14.30 22.04
CA THR A 296 -5.48 15.17 21.44
C THR A 296 -4.80 16.28 20.65
N ALA A 297 -5.39 16.70 19.55
CA ALA A 297 -4.86 17.77 18.67
C ALA A 297 -4.52 19.08 19.39
N ALA A 298 -4.94 19.27 20.65
CA ALA A 298 -4.66 20.43 21.48
C ALA A 298 -3.26 20.38 22.14
N GLU A 299 -2.64 19.19 22.31
CA GLU A 299 -1.32 19.04 22.93
C GLU A 299 -0.15 19.05 21.91
N GLY A 300 -0.46 19.08 20.61
CA GLY A 300 0.51 19.09 19.52
C GLY A 300 1.24 20.44 19.29
N MET A 301 0.82 21.53 19.95
CA MET A 301 1.40 22.87 19.74
C MET A 301 2.61 23.21 20.64
N ALA A 302 3.02 22.33 21.55
CA ALA A 302 4.11 22.59 22.50
C ALA A 302 5.32 21.65 22.35
N GLY A 303 5.47 20.97 21.21
CA GLY A 303 6.60 20.10 20.92
C GLY A 303 7.74 20.83 20.20
N GLY A 304 8.84 21.11 20.91
CA GLY A 304 10.07 21.63 20.30
C GLY A 304 10.67 20.71 19.22
N PRO A 305 11.66 21.16 18.43
CA PRO A 305 12.26 20.40 17.33
C PRO A 305 13.06 19.20 17.89
N GLY A 306 12.46 18.01 17.93
CA GLY A 306 13.10 16.78 18.42
C GLY A 306 12.17 15.61 18.70
N GLY A 307 10.85 15.77 18.70
CA GLY A 307 9.89 14.71 18.95
C GLY A 307 9.51 13.97 17.66
N GLY A 308 10.26 12.95 17.26
CA GLY A 308 10.00 12.13 16.08
C GLY A 308 8.82 11.17 16.26
N GLY A 309 7.59 11.68 16.42
CA GLY A 309 6.38 10.90 16.22
C GLY A 309 6.25 10.53 14.75
N MET A 310 5.90 9.27 14.41
CA MET A 310 5.62 8.87 13.03
C MET A 310 4.37 9.62 12.53
N SER A 311 4.57 10.75 11.86
CA SER A 311 3.52 11.40 11.09
C SER A 311 3.21 10.57 9.85
N TRP A 312 1.96 10.15 9.66
CA TRP A 312 1.48 9.42 8.47
C TRP A 312 1.25 10.34 7.25
N GLY A 313 1.94 11.48 7.22
CA GLY A 313 1.80 12.54 6.24
C GLY A 313 0.66 13.51 6.60
N GLU A 314 0.78 14.75 6.13
CA GLU A 314 -0.24 15.77 6.35
C GLU A 314 -1.55 15.36 5.69
N THR A 315 -2.67 15.60 6.38
CA THR A 315 -4.01 15.43 5.83
C THR A 315 -4.37 16.65 4.99
N GLY A 316 -5.01 16.44 3.85
CA GLY A 316 -5.39 17.54 2.97
C GLY A 316 -5.66 17.06 1.55
N ILE A 317 -6.22 17.92 0.73
CA ILE A 317 -6.57 17.60 -0.66
C ILE A 317 -5.32 17.36 -1.54
N ASP A 318 -4.21 17.94 -1.15
CA ASP A 318 -2.90 17.81 -1.80
C ASP A 318 -2.15 16.52 -1.44
N ARG A 319 -2.63 15.78 -0.42
CA ARG A 319 -2.01 14.52 0.03
C ARG A 319 -1.74 13.55 -1.12
N MET A 320 -2.70 13.41 -2.06
CA MET A 320 -2.55 12.53 -3.24
C MET A 320 -1.47 12.99 -4.22
N PHE A 321 -0.99 14.23 -4.10
CA PHE A 321 0.03 14.84 -4.95
C PHE A 321 1.37 15.03 -4.22
N SER A 322 1.44 14.68 -2.93
CA SER A 322 2.64 14.79 -2.09
C SER A 322 3.85 14.04 -2.67
N SER A 323 5.05 14.29 -2.12
CA SER A 323 6.29 13.65 -2.56
C SER A 323 6.23 12.12 -2.47
N ASN A 324 5.61 11.59 -1.42
CA ASN A 324 5.54 10.15 -1.17
C ASN A 324 4.45 9.44 -1.99
N ILE A 325 3.32 10.10 -2.22
CA ILE A 325 2.13 9.47 -2.81
C ILE A 325 2.01 9.75 -4.30
N GLY A 326 2.40 10.96 -4.76
CA GLY A 326 2.23 11.38 -6.16
C GLY A 326 2.87 10.42 -7.17
N GLY A 327 4.06 9.90 -6.86
CA GLY A 327 4.75 8.90 -7.68
C GLY A 327 4.09 7.51 -7.69
N GLN A 328 3.24 7.21 -6.71
CA GLN A 328 2.53 5.92 -6.60
C GLN A 328 1.30 5.88 -7.53
N ILE A 329 0.46 6.95 -7.49
CA ILE A 329 -0.88 6.97 -8.10
C ILE A 329 -1.19 8.26 -8.85
N GLY A 330 -0.50 9.37 -8.58
CA GLY A 330 -0.88 10.72 -9.01
C GLY A 330 -0.69 11.00 -10.51
N TRP A 331 -0.02 10.13 -11.28
CA TRP A 331 0.38 10.36 -12.68
C TRP A 331 -0.75 10.84 -13.60
N LEU A 332 -1.87 10.12 -13.57
CA LEU A 332 -3.04 10.36 -14.42
C LEU A 332 -4.27 10.80 -13.63
N LEU A 333 -4.12 11.07 -12.32
CA LEU A 333 -5.23 11.52 -11.48
C LEU A 333 -5.79 12.88 -11.95
N PRO A 334 -4.98 13.91 -12.25
CA PRO A 334 -5.51 15.16 -12.83
C PRO A 334 -6.24 14.95 -14.16
N ALA A 335 -5.68 14.12 -15.04
CA ALA A 335 -6.33 13.75 -16.31
C ALA A 335 -7.67 13.06 -16.08
N ALA A 336 -7.75 12.09 -15.16
CA ALA A 336 -8.99 11.39 -14.82
C ALA A 336 -10.09 12.32 -14.34
N LEU A 337 -9.76 13.33 -13.51
CA LEU A 337 -10.70 14.32 -13.00
C LEU A 337 -11.23 15.24 -14.13
N ILE A 338 -10.35 15.73 -15.00
CA ILE A 338 -10.75 16.53 -16.17
C ILE A 338 -11.65 15.71 -17.09
N LEU A 339 -11.25 14.47 -17.38
CA LEU A 339 -11.98 13.57 -18.29
C LEU A 339 -13.31 13.11 -17.70
N LEU A 340 -13.42 12.98 -16.37
CA LEU A 340 -14.68 12.75 -15.69
C LEU A 340 -15.66 13.90 -15.95
N VAL A 341 -15.24 15.14 -15.69
CA VAL A 341 -16.08 16.33 -15.90
C VAL A 341 -16.46 16.45 -17.40
N ALA A 342 -15.48 16.33 -18.29
CA ALA A 342 -15.72 16.43 -19.73
C ALA A 342 -16.66 15.33 -20.24
N GLY A 343 -16.47 14.08 -19.82
CA GLY A 343 -17.33 12.95 -20.17
C GLY A 343 -18.76 13.15 -19.67
N LEU A 344 -18.94 13.65 -18.45
CA LEU A 344 -20.28 14.00 -17.93
C LEU A 344 -20.93 15.13 -18.73
N VAL A 345 -20.18 16.18 -19.09
CA VAL A 345 -20.70 17.30 -19.89
C VAL A 345 -21.11 16.83 -21.29
N VAL A 346 -20.28 16.02 -21.97
CA VAL A 346 -20.60 15.48 -23.30
C VAL A 346 -21.84 14.58 -23.22
N THR A 347 -21.88 13.62 -22.33
CA THR A 347 -23.02 12.70 -22.18
C THR A 347 -24.28 13.39 -21.67
N TRP A 348 -24.17 14.55 -20.99
CA TRP A 348 -25.34 15.34 -20.58
C TRP A 348 -25.91 16.17 -21.73
N ARG A 349 -25.06 16.77 -22.56
CA ARG A 349 -25.49 17.55 -23.73
C ARG A 349 -26.19 16.67 -24.76
N ALA A 350 -25.68 15.48 -24.98
CA ALA A 350 -26.23 14.51 -25.90
C ALA A 350 -27.59 13.92 -25.45
N ARG A 351 -27.96 14.00 -24.14
CA ARG A 351 -29.27 13.60 -23.59
C ARG A 351 -30.46 14.21 -24.34
N ARG A 352 -30.26 15.35 -25.00
CA ARG A 352 -31.32 16.03 -25.74
C ARG A 352 -31.64 15.37 -27.09
N ALA A 353 -30.79 14.41 -27.53
CA ALA A 353 -30.91 13.79 -28.84
C ALA A 353 -31.16 12.26 -28.83
N THR A 354 -30.68 11.51 -27.80
CA THR A 354 -30.76 10.03 -27.77
C THR A 354 -30.81 9.49 -26.31
N ASP A 355 -31.96 8.96 -25.90
CA ASP A 355 -32.29 8.76 -24.47
C ASP A 355 -31.62 7.58 -23.74
N SER A 356 -31.33 6.45 -24.38
CA SER A 356 -30.93 5.23 -23.62
C SER A 356 -29.41 4.92 -23.61
N LEU A 357 -28.70 5.21 -24.68
CA LEU A 357 -27.29 4.86 -24.84
C LEU A 357 -26.37 5.73 -24.01
N GLU A 358 -26.68 7.00 -23.99
CA GLU A 358 -25.92 8.01 -23.26
C GLU A 358 -26.22 8.00 -21.76
N GLY A 359 -27.42 7.49 -21.39
CA GLY A 359 -27.76 7.19 -20.01
C GLY A 359 -26.78 6.19 -19.39
N MET A 360 -26.44 5.13 -20.10
CA MET A 360 -25.49 4.11 -19.60
C MET A 360 -24.05 4.60 -19.61
N ALA A 361 -23.64 5.38 -20.63
CA ALA A 361 -22.31 5.99 -20.65
C ALA A 361 -22.13 6.96 -19.47
N ARG A 362 -23.12 7.80 -19.21
CA ARG A 362 -23.15 8.71 -18.04
C ARG A 362 -23.13 7.94 -16.72
N ALA A 363 -23.93 6.87 -16.60
CA ALA A 363 -23.93 6.01 -15.42
C ALA A 363 -22.55 5.38 -15.17
N ALA A 364 -21.81 5.02 -16.23
CA ALA A 364 -20.43 4.54 -16.09
C ALA A 364 -19.49 5.63 -15.57
N PHE A 365 -19.54 6.87 -16.10
CA PHE A 365 -18.76 7.98 -15.56
C PHE A 365 -19.09 8.27 -14.10
N LEU A 366 -20.38 8.22 -13.73
CA LEU A 366 -20.81 8.41 -12.33
C LEU A 366 -20.37 7.27 -11.42
N ALA A 367 -20.40 6.00 -11.89
CA ALA A 367 -19.95 4.86 -11.10
C ALA A 367 -18.45 4.94 -10.81
N TRP A 368 -17.61 5.05 -11.85
CA TRP A 368 -16.16 5.12 -11.70
C TRP A 368 -15.71 6.43 -11.04
N GLY A 369 -16.34 7.56 -11.42
CA GLY A 369 -16.06 8.87 -10.84
C GLY A 369 -16.48 8.96 -9.38
N GLY A 370 -17.65 8.45 -9.03
CA GLY A 370 -18.12 8.39 -7.64
C GLY A 370 -17.22 7.53 -6.75
N ALA A 371 -16.80 6.36 -7.26
CA ALA A 371 -15.83 5.50 -6.57
C ALA A 371 -14.47 6.19 -6.39
N LEU A 372 -13.97 6.88 -7.44
CA LEU A 372 -12.72 7.65 -7.38
C LEU A 372 -12.81 8.76 -6.32
N LEU A 373 -13.82 9.61 -6.41
CA LEU A 373 -13.94 10.80 -5.58
C LEU A 373 -14.10 10.47 -4.10
N ILE A 374 -15.00 9.54 -3.76
CA ILE A 374 -15.21 9.16 -2.36
C ILE A 374 -13.95 8.52 -1.76
N THR A 375 -13.30 7.62 -2.50
CA THR A 375 -12.08 6.96 -2.02
C THR A 375 -10.93 7.97 -1.88
N ALA A 376 -10.76 8.87 -2.85
CA ALA A 376 -9.73 9.92 -2.80
C ALA A 376 -9.97 10.87 -1.62
N VAL A 377 -11.22 11.29 -1.36
CA VAL A 377 -11.58 12.14 -0.22
C VAL A 377 -11.27 11.43 1.10
N VAL A 378 -11.69 10.16 1.27
CA VAL A 378 -11.37 9.40 2.48
C VAL A 378 -9.87 9.32 2.69
N PHE A 379 -9.09 8.96 1.68
CA PHE A 379 -7.63 8.86 1.78
C PHE A 379 -6.93 10.20 1.99
N SER A 380 -7.50 11.29 1.51
CA SER A 380 -6.95 12.64 1.71
C SER A 380 -7.12 13.15 3.14
N PHE A 381 -8.23 12.78 3.80
CA PHE A 381 -8.59 13.36 5.09
C PHE A 381 -8.52 12.40 6.28
N MET A 382 -8.31 11.09 6.07
CA MET A 382 -8.10 10.16 7.18
C MET A 382 -6.85 10.50 7.97
N GLN A 383 -6.96 10.46 9.33
CA GLN A 383 -5.92 10.91 10.25
C GLN A 383 -5.07 9.76 10.81
N GLY A 384 -5.60 8.54 10.85
CA GLY A 384 -4.90 7.36 11.31
C GLY A 384 -3.86 6.82 10.32
N ILE A 385 -3.36 5.62 10.57
CA ILE A 385 -2.31 4.99 9.75
C ILE A 385 -2.73 4.96 8.28
N PHE A 386 -1.93 5.61 7.44
CA PHE A 386 -2.09 5.64 5.99
C PHE A 386 -0.77 5.25 5.31
N HIS A 387 -0.79 4.14 4.60
CA HIS A 387 0.35 3.72 3.79
C HIS A 387 0.13 4.10 2.32
N GLU A 388 1.19 4.50 1.64
CA GLU A 388 1.17 4.96 0.26
C GLU A 388 0.54 3.94 -0.69
N TYR A 389 0.75 2.65 -0.44
CA TYR A 389 0.22 1.57 -1.27
C TYR A 389 -1.31 1.38 -1.17
N TYR A 390 -2.01 1.96 -0.16
CA TYR A 390 -3.48 1.93 -0.12
C TYR A 390 -4.09 2.57 -1.37
N THR A 391 -3.36 3.50 -1.99
CA THR A 391 -3.79 4.21 -3.20
C THR A 391 -4.01 3.30 -4.41
N VAL A 392 -3.59 2.04 -4.38
CA VAL A 392 -3.91 1.05 -5.43
C VAL A 392 -5.41 0.91 -5.66
N ALA A 393 -6.24 1.13 -4.63
CA ALA A 393 -7.69 1.12 -4.76
C ALA A 393 -8.24 2.16 -5.75
N LEU A 394 -7.50 3.27 -5.99
CA LEU A 394 -7.86 4.31 -6.96
C LEU A 394 -7.52 3.92 -8.41
N ALA A 395 -6.55 3.01 -8.60
CA ALA A 395 -6.00 2.71 -9.93
C ALA A 395 -7.03 2.26 -10.97
N PRO A 396 -7.98 1.34 -10.68
CA PRO A 396 -9.00 0.94 -11.65
C PRO A 396 -9.93 2.09 -12.04
N TYR A 397 -10.22 3.00 -11.10
CA TYR A 397 -11.14 4.12 -11.33
C TYR A 397 -10.51 5.19 -12.22
N ILE A 398 -9.25 5.55 -11.94
CA ILE A 398 -8.45 6.44 -12.79
C ILE A 398 -8.34 5.85 -14.19
N ALA A 399 -8.00 4.58 -14.30
CA ALA A 399 -7.81 3.90 -15.57
C ALA A 399 -9.09 3.85 -16.40
N ALA A 400 -10.23 3.54 -15.78
CA ALA A 400 -11.55 3.57 -16.45
C ALA A 400 -11.86 4.97 -17.01
N LEU A 401 -11.74 6.00 -16.17
CA LEU A 401 -12.06 7.38 -16.54
C LEU A 401 -11.16 7.90 -17.66
N VAL A 402 -9.87 7.56 -17.62
CA VAL A 402 -8.92 7.94 -18.68
C VAL A 402 -9.29 7.28 -20.01
N GLY A 403 -9.51 5.97 -20.04
CA GLY A 403 -9.87 5.27 -21.27
C GLY A 403 -11.21 5.70 -21.84
N MET A 404 -12.23 5.83 -21.01
CA MET A 404 -13.56 6.31 -21.40
C MET A 404 -13.51 7.76 -21.90
N GLY A 405 -12.88 8.65 -21.12
CA GLY A 405 -12.85 10.08 -21.40
C GLY A 405 -12.07 10.43 -22.68
N ILE A 406 -10.88 9.83 -22.87
CA ILE A 406 -10.09 10.02 -24.10
C ILE A 406 -10.92 9.58 -25.32
N THR A 407 -11.57 8.42 -25.24
CA THR A 407 -12.32 7.88 -26.39
C THR A 407 -13.54 8.75 -26.72
N VAL A 408 -14.31 9.17 -25.72
CA VAL A 408 -15.46 10.07 -25.92
C VAL A 408 -15.04 11.40 -26.54
N LEU A 409 -14.00 12.04 -26.00
CA LEU A 409 -13.51 13.30 -26.55
C LEU A 409 -12.85 13.15 -27.93
N TRP A 410 -12.22 11.99 -28.20
CA TRP A 410 -11.67 11.69 -29.51
C TRP A 410 -12.76 11.54 -30.58
N GLU A 411 -13.88 10.92 -30.25
CA GLU A 411 -15.04 10.84 -31.13
C GLU A 411 -15.59 12.24 -31.46
N GLU A 412 -15.61 13.14 -30.46
CA GLU A 412 -16.06 14.53 -30.55
C GLU A 412 -14.97 15.53 -30.99
N ARG A 413 -13.79 15.08 -31.46
CA ARG A 413 -12.62 15.94 -31.77
C ARG A 413 -12.86 16.96 -32.88
N GLY A 414 -13.96 16.86 -33.64
CA GLY A 414 -14.42 17.91 -34.56
C GLY A 414 -14.89 19.18 -33.84
N SER A 415 -15.32 19.06 -32.58
CA SER A 415 -15.67 20.18 -31.71
C SER A 415 -14.40 20.82 -31.13
N ARG A 416 -14.33 22.18 -31.17
CA ARG A 416 -13.24 22.94 -30.58
C ARG A 416 -13.11 22.65 -29.08
N ALA A 417 -14.24 22.52 -28.38
CA ALA A 417 -14.24 22.24 -26.95
C ALA A 417 -13.59 20.87 -26.64
N ALA A 418 -13.96 19.82 -27.36
CA ALA A 418 -13.42 18.49 -27.14
C ALA A 418 -11.92 18.42 -27.48
N SER A 419 -11.52 18.98 -28.60
CA SER A 419 -10.11 18.99 -29.03
C SER A 419 -9.22 19.81 -28.11
N LEU A 420 -9.68 20.97 -27.61
CA LEU A 420 -8.95 21.79 -26.66
C LEU A 420 -8.90 21.13 -25.27
N THR A 421 -9.96 20.42 -24.85
CA THR A 421 -9.94 19.65 -23.60
C THR A 421 -8.91 18.52 -23.66
N LEU A 422 -8.86 17.75 -24.77
CA LEU A 422 -7.83 16.72 -24.97
C LEU A 422 -6.41 17.33 -24.96
N SER A 423 -6.22 18.45 -25.65
CA SER A 423 -4.95 19.17 -25.70
C SER A 423 -4.52 19.64 -24.31
N GLY A 424 -5.40 20.33 -23.58
CA GLY A 424 -5.14 20.80 -22.22
C GLY A 424 -4.88 19.65 -21.23
N THR A 425 -5.62 18.54 -21.35
CA THR A 425 -5.41 17.34 -20.53
C THR A 425 -4.02 16.74 -20.78
N LEU A 426 -3.61 16.60 -22.04
CA LEU A 426 -2.27 16.07 -22.36
C LEU A 426 -1.17 17.03 -21.91
N ALA A 427 -1.32 18.34 -22.12
CA ALA A 427 -0.36 19.34 -21.69
C ALA A 427 -0.16 19.30 -20.15
N LEU A 428 -1.26 19.28 -19.39
CA LEU A 428 -1.21 19.16 -17.93
C LEU A 428 -0.58 17.84 -17.48
N THR A 429 -0.96 16.72 -18.11
CA THR A 429 -0.38 15.40 -17.81
C THR A 429 1.12 15.39 -18.03
N SER A 430 1.59 15.99 -19.13
CA SER A 430 3.01 16.04 -19.48
C SER A 430 3.80 16.94 -18.53
N TYR A 431 3.24 18.09 -18.15
CA TYR A 431 3.83 18.96 -17.14
C TYR A 431 3.89 18.27 -15.78
N TRP A 432 2.80 17.60 -15.36
CA TRP A 432 2.76 16.88 -14.10
C TRP A 432 3.74 15.70 -14.06
N ALA A 433 3.83 14.95 -15.16
CA ALA A 433 4.82 13.89 -15.30
C ALA A 433 6.26 14.42 -15.25
N PHE A 434 6.53 15.61 -15.83
CA PHE A 434 7.83 16.30 -15.70
C PHE A 434 8.15 16.60 -14.23
N VAL A 435 7.17 17.10 -13.46
CA VAL A 435 7.32 17.37 -12.02
C VAL A 435 7.61 16.08 -11.25
N LEU A 436 6.82 15.00 -11.48
CA LEU A 436 6.99 13.72 -10.80
C LEU A 436 8.35 13.07 -11.11
N LEU A 437 8.78 13.06 -12.38
CA LEU A 437 10.11 12.55 -12.78
C LEU A 437 11.24 13.39 -12.19
N GLY A 438 11.01 14.68 -11.95
CA GLY A 438 11.97 15.56 -11.30
C GLY A 438 12.23 15.22 -9.82
N ARG A 439 11.32 14.49 -9.15
CA ARG A 439 11.48 14.05 -7.76
C ARG A 439 12.50 12.92 -7.60
N SER A 440 12.76 12.16 -8.67
CA SER A 440 13.80 11.13 -8.77
C SER A 440 14.78 11.49 -9.90
N ALA A 441 15.47 12.62 -9.75
CA ALA A 441 16.22 13.26 -10.83
C ALA A 441 17.35 12.38 -11.41
N GLU A 442 17.87 11.43 -10.63
CA GLU A 442 18.94 10.51 -11.07
C GLU A 442 18.41 9.34 -11.90
N TYR A 443 17.10 9.03 -11.76
CA TYR A 443 16.49 7.93 -12.50
C TYR A 443 15.99 8.42 -13.86
N VAL A 444 16.62 7.98 -14.95
CA VAL A 444 16.31 8.30 -16.35
C VAL A 444 16.13 9.83 -16.56
N PRO A 445 17.16 10.66 -16.30
CA PRO A 445 17.05 12.13 -16.22
C PRO A 445 16.57 12.80 -17.51
N TRP A 446 16.81 12.20 -18.67
CA TRP A 446 16.38 12.71 -19.99
C TRP A 446 14.86 12.51 -20.22
N LEU A 447 14.23 11.54 -19.56
CA LEU A 447 12.83 11.18 -19.81
C LEU A 447 11.88 12.33 -19.47
N ARG A 448 12.15 13.09 -18.40
CA ARG A 448 11.31 14.23 -18.00
C ARG A 448 11.20 15.28 -19.11
N TRP A 449 12.30 15.55 -19.81
CA TRP A 449 12.34 16.53 -20.90
C TRP A 449 11.65 15.99 -22.16
N LEU A 450 11.85 14.71 -22.47
CA LEU A 450 11.17 14.05 -23.59
C LEU A 450 9.66 14.06 -23.38
N VAL A 451 9.17 13.74 -22.17
CA VAL A 451 7.74 13.75 -21.83
C VAL A 451 7.18 15.16 -21.92
N LEU A 452 7.89 16.16 -21.41
CA LEU A 452 7.42 17.54 -21.47
C LEU A 452 7.37 18.04 -22.92
N ALA A 453 8.47 17.96 -23.66
CA ALA A 453 8.54 18.47 -25.03
C ALA A 453 7.64 17.67 -26.01
N GLY A 454 7.69 16.35 -25.94
CA GLY A 454 6.85 15.47 -26.77
C GLY A 454 5.37 15.63 -26.46
N GLY A 455 5.02 15.79 -25.18
CA GLY A 455 3.64 15.98 -24.77
C GLY A 455 3.08 17.34 -25.15
N LEU A 456 3.81 18.43 -24.92
CA LEU A 456 3.39 19.78 -25.33
C LEU A 456 3.31 19.89 -26.86
N GLY A 457 4.30 19.34 -27.58
CA GLY A 457 4.28 19.29 -29.04
C GLY A 457 3.07 18.54 -29.58
N THR A 458 2.75 17.36 -28.98
CA THR A 458 1.56 16.57 -29.33
C THR A 458 0.26 17.30 -28.96
N ALA A 459 0.22 17.95 -27.82
CA ALA A 459 -0.93 18.73 -27.36
C ALA A 459 -1.26 19.88 -28.34
N LEU A 460 -0.25 20.54 -28.88
CA LEU A 460 -0.43 21.59 -29.92
C LEU A 460 -0.99 21.03 -31.20
N LEU A 461 -0.71 19.77 -31.57
CA LEU A 461 -1.22 19.13 -32.79
C LEU A 461 -2.66 18.59 -32.65
N LEU A 462 -3.10 18.25 -31.41
CA LEU A 462 -4.41 17.66 -31.18
C LEU A 462 -5.59 18.48 -31.76
N PRO A 463 -5.66 19.83 -31.64
CA PRO A 463 -6.77 20.60 -32.19
C PRO A 463 -6.90 20.51 -33.74
N PHE A 464 -5.84 20.11 -34.41
CA PHE A 464 -5.81 19.97 -35.86
C PHE A 464 -6.12 18.55 -36.35
N THR A 465 -6.21 17.57 -35.48
CA THR A 465 -6.41 16.15 -35.84
C THR A 465 -7.67 15.88 -36.62
N ALA A 466 -8.73 16.69 -36.44
CA ALA A 466 -9.95 16.57 -37.24
C ALA A 466 -9.74 16.93 -38.72
N ARG A 467 -8.70 17.70 -39.04
CA ARG A 467 -8.34 18.13 -40.39
C ARG A 467 -7.25 17.24 -41.02
N LEU A 468 -6.60 16.42 -40.22
CA LEU A 468 -5.55 15.51 -40.70
C LEU A 468 -6.14 14.21 -41.26
N GLY A 469 -5.41 13.56 -42.17
CA GLY A 469 -5.77 12.22 -42.60
C GLY A 469 -5.80 11.21 -41.41
N ARG A 470 -6.63 10.19 -41.54
CA ARG A 470 -6.86 9.20 -40.46
C ARG A 470 -5.56 8.61 -39.87
N ARG A 471 -4.59 8.27 -40.74
CA ARG A 471 -3.30 7.69 -40.31
C ARG A 471 -2.50 8.67 -39.46
N THR A 472 -2.40 9.92 -39.89
CA THR A 472 -1.68 10.98 -39.15
C THR A 472 -2.36 11.29 -37.82
N ALA A 473 -3.69 11.41 -37.80
CA ALA A 473 -4.44 11.64 -36.61
C ALA A 473 -4.23 10.51 -35.56
N LEU A 474 -4.25 9.24 -35.99
CA LEU A 474 -3.97 8.09 -35.14
C LEU A 474 -2.50 8.09 -34.69
N GLY A 475 -1.56 8.52 -35.52
CA GLY A 475 -0.15 8.71 -35.11
C GLY A 475 -0.01 9.71 -33.96
N VAL A 476 -0.68 10.88 -34.08
CA VAL A 476 -0.71 11.89 -33.01
C VAL A 476 -1.31 11.34 -31.72
N ALA A 477 -2.42 10.59 -31.82
CA ALA A 477 -3.04 9.96 -30.64
C ALA A 477 -2.12 8.92 -29.99
N ALA A 478 -1.44 8.09 -30.79
CA ALA A 478 -0.51 7.07 -30.29
C ALA A 478 0.71 7.70 -29.60
N VAL A 479 1.28 8.76 -30.18
CA VAL A 479 2.38 9.51 -29.55
C VAL A 479 1.93 10.14 -28.25
N GLY A 480 0.75 10.81 -28.23
CA GLY A 480 0.20 11.43 -27.03
C GLY A 480 -0.03 10.41 -25.89
N LEU A 481 -0.59 9.25 -26.21
CA LEU A 481 -0.79 8.18 -25.24
C LEU A 481 0.56 7.60 -24.75
N GLY A 482 1.51 7.37 -25.68
CA GLY A 482 2.85 6.88 -25.35
C GLY A 482 3.59 7.82 -24.41
N VAL A 483 3.55 9.12 -24.67
CA VAL A 483 4.16 10.16 -23.80
C VAL A 483 3.48 10.19 -22.43
N ALA A 484 2.14 10.15 -22.38
CA ALA A 484 1.39 10.15 -21.12
C ALA A 484 1.70 8.93 -20.25
N LEU A 485 2.03 7.78 -20.85
CA LEU A 485 2.34 6.54 -20.16
C LEU A 485 3.84 6.31 -19.91
N ALA A 486 4.74 7.11 -20.51
CA ALA A 486 6.18 6.89 -20.42
C ALA A 486 6.72 7.04 -18.98
N GLY A 487 6.25 8.03 -18.21
CA GLY A 487 6.62 8.21 -16.81
C GLY A 487 6.12 7.06 -15.94
N PRO A 488 4.81 6.74 -15.92
CA PRO A 488 4.28 5.57 -15.22
C PRO A 488 4.99 4.26 -15.59
N LEU A 489 5.25 4.01 -16.88
CA LEU A 489 6.00 2.85 -17.35
C LEU A 489 7.41 2.78 -16.76
N ALA A 490 8.15 3.89 -16.75
CA ALA A 490 9.48 3.95 -16.17
C ALA A 490 9.45 3.57 -14.69
N TYR A 491 8.50 4.11 -13.91
CA TYR A 491 8.32 3.76 -12.50
C TYR A 491 7.89 2.30 -12.29
N CYS A 492 7.01 1.75 -13.15
CA CYS A 492 6.68 0.32 -13.12
C CYS A 492 7.92 -0.54 -13.39
N LEU A 493 8.75 -0.19 -14.37
CA LEU A 493 9.98 -0.92 -14.67
C LEU A 493 10.97 -0.85 -13.50
N SER A 494 11.11 0.30 -12.83
CA SER A 494 11.88 0.39 -11.59
C SER A 494 11.31 -0.54 -10.52
N THR A 495 9.99 -0.52 -10.31
CA THR A 495 9.30 -1.34 -9.30
C THR A 495 9.52 -2.83 -9.54
N VAL A 496 9.35 -3.31 -10.76
CA VAL A 496 9.46 -4.76 -11.03
C VAL A 496 10.89 -5.30 -11.02
N ASN A 497 11.88 -4.42 -11.20
CA ASN A 497 13.30 -4.77 -11.16
C ASN A 497 13.95 -4.53 -9.79
N THR A 498 13.16 -4.14 -8.77
CA THR A 498 13.67 -3.92 -7.41
C THR A 498 12.96 -4.87 -6.45
N PRO A 499 13.70 -5.61 -5.60
CA PRO A 499 13.09 -6.41 -4.53
C PRO A 499 12.37 -5.54 -3.50
N HIS A 500 11.18 -5.96 -3.07
CA HIS A 500 10.39 -5.28 -2.05
C HIS A 500 10.16 -6.19 -0.85
N THR A 501 10.53 -5.75 0.34
CA THR A 501 10.40 -6.52 1.60
C THR A 501 9.94 -5.63 2.74
N GLY A 502 9.34 -6.24 3.78
CA GLY A 502 8.85 -5.54 4.97
C GLY A 502 7.38 -5.11 4.86
N SER A 503 6.92 -4.34 5.84
CA SER A 503 5.49 -3.98 5.97
C SER A 503 5.11 -2.72 5.18
N ILE A 504 6.06 -1.81 4.95
CA ILE A 504 5.84 -0.51 4.31
C ILE A 504 6.70 -0.46 3.05
N VAL A 505 6.04 -0.59 1.91
CA VAL A 505 6.70 -0.65 0.59
C VAL A 505 6.17 0.45 -0.32
N THR A 506 7.04 0.96 -1.19
CA THR A 506 6.75 2.02 -2.15
C THR A 506 7.14 1.61 -3.56
N ALA A 507 6.38 2.05 -4.56
CA ALA A 507 6.68 1.82 -5.97
C ALA A 507 7.58 2.90 -6.55
N GLY A 508 8.32 2.54 -7.58
CA GLY A 508 9.20 3.47 -8.31
C GLY A 508 10.59 3.59 -7.69
N PRO A 509 11.43 4.47 -8.25
CA PRO A 509 12.75 4.76 -7.73
C PRO A 509 12.69 5.54 -6.41
N ALA A 510 13.78 5.55 -5.65
CA ALA A 510 13.92 6.37 -4.44
C ALA A 510 13.69 7.86 -4.76
N VAL A 511 12.92 8.53 -3.91
CA VAL A 511 12.59 9.95 -4.04
C VAL A 511 13.38 10.75 -3.00
N ALA A 512 14.01 11.84 -3.40
CA ALA A 512 14.72 12.73 -2.50
C ALA A 512 13.76 13.28 -1.42
N GLY A 513 14.07 13.07 -0.14
CA GLY A 513 13.20 13.45 1.00
C GLY A 513 12.01 12.53 1.24
N GLY A 514 11.87 11.42 0.48
CA GLY A 514 10.81 10.43 0.69
C GLY A 514 11.17 9.41 1.78
N ARG A 515 10.17 8.96 2.55
CA ARG A 515 10.29 7.82 3.47
C ARG A 515 10.38 6.54 2.65
N GLY A 516 11.52 5.84 2.74
CA GLY A 516 11.65 4.49 2.24
C GLY A 516 12.07 4.38 0.77
N GLY A 517 13.36 4.21 0.54
CA GLY A 517 13.90 3.56 -0.65
C GLY A 517 13.71 2.04 -0.55
N PRO A 518 13.88 1.30 -1.66
CA PRO A 518 13.75 -0.17 -1.67
C PRO A 518 14.74 -0.79 -0.68
N GLY A 519 14.20 -1.52 0.30
CA GLY A 519 14.96 -2.17 1.37
C GLY A 519 15.41 -1.17 2.44
N GLY A 520 14.45 -0.58 3.20
CA GLY A 520 14.68 0.44 4.23
C GLY A 520 15.73 0.11 5.30
N GLY A 521 17.00 0.10 4.91
CA GLY A 521 18.14 0.28 5.78
C GLY A 521 18.62 1.71 5.61
N MET A 522 18.68 2.49 6.69
CA MET A 522 19.37 3.78 6.71
C MET A 522 20.79 3.57 6.15
N ARG A 523 21.01 3.94 4.89
CA ARG A 523 22.37 4.23 4.42
C ARG A 523 22.77 5.55 5.08
N GLY A 524 23.74 5.45 6.00
CA GLY A 524 24.38 6.62 6.59
C GLY A 524 24.76 7.61 5.51
N PHE A 525 24.45 8.87 5.74
CA PHE A 525 24.98 10.00 4.98
C PHE A 525 26.51 9.95 5.07
N GLU A 526 27.15 9.53 4.01
CA GLU A 526 28.57 9.80 3.78
C GLU A 526 28.69 11.26 3.38
N MET A 527 29.13 12.11 4.32
CA MET A 527 29.60 13.45 3.97
C MET A 527 30.90 13.33 3.18
N PRO A 528 31.07 14.05 2.08
CA PRO A 528 32.37 14.19 1.42
C PRO A 528 33.36 14.89 2.37
N GLY A 529 34.57 14.34 2.50
CA GLY A 529 35.61 14.69 3.44
C GLY A 529 35.92 16.18 3.57
N GLY A 530 35.85 16.67 4.80
CA GLY A 530 36.40 17.93 5.23
C GLY A 530 37.74 17.68 5.94
N GLY A 531 38.82 18.26 5.40
CA GLY A 531 40.16 18.19 5.93
C GLY A 531 40.30 18.73 7.35
N GLY A 532 41.21 18.11 8.10
CA GLY A 532 41.49 18.41 9.49
C GLY A 532 42.02 19.81 9.74
N MET A 533 41.67 20.33 10.93
CA MET A 533 42.40 21.44 11.57
C MET A 533 42.88 21.03 12.96
N PRO A 534 44.10 21.45 13.35
CA PRO A 534 44.65 21.15 14.68
C PRO A 534 44.22 22.19 15.73
N GLY A 535 44.12 21.74 16.89
CA GLY A 535 43.99 22.15 18.25
C GLY A 535 44.04 23.59 18.76
N GLY A 536 43.32 23.81 19.85
CA GLY A 536 43.75 24.54 21.00
C GLY A 536 43.14 25.93 21.24
N GLY A 537 42.48 26.11 22.40
CA GLY A 537 42.38 27.43 23.03
C GLY A 537 41.08 27.75 23.74
N ALA A 538 41.15 27.89 25.01
CA ALA A 538 40.21 28.16 26.07
C ALA A 538 39.18 29.31 25.87
N ALA A 539 38.06 29.17 26.55
CA ALA A 539 37.05 30.22 26.79
C ALA A 539 37.56 31.39 27.65
N PRO A 540 36.96 32.59 27.62
CA PRO A 540 36.19 32.95 28.79
C PRO A 540 34.85 33.68 28.51
N GLN A 541 34.07 33.69 29.60
CA GLN A 541 32.74 34.22 29.86
C GLN A 541 32.59 35.74 29.66
N GLY A 542 31.39 36.24 29.41
CA GLY A 542 30.95 37.60 29.68
C GLY A 542 29.72 38.05 28.93
N MET A 543 28.58 38.05 29.58
CA MET A 543 27.36 38.85 29.29
C MET A 543 27.51 40.25 29.91
N PRO A 544 26.75 41.33 29.62
CA PRO A 544 25.34 41.49 29.25
C PRO A 544 25.00 42.72 28.34
N PRO A 545 23.80 43.32 28.39
CA PRO A 545 22.82 43.34 27.30
C PRO A 545 22.51 44.73 26.72
N GLY A 546 21.72 44.80 25.64
CA GLY A 546 20.92 46.00 25.37
C GLY A 546 20.87 46.56 23.96
N ALA A 547 19.65 46.72 23.49
CA ALA A 547 19.12 47.78 22.64
C ALA A 547 19.20 47.73 21.11
N THR A 548 18.04 47.45 20.53
CA THR A 548 17.26 48.25 19.53
C THR A 548 17.90 48.75 18.24
N ALA A 549 17.24 48.35 17.15
CA ALA A 549 16.65 49.15 16.07
C ALA A 549 17.49 49.56 14.83
N GLN A 550 16.86 49.22 13.69
CA GLN A 550 16.69 50.01 12.46
C GLN A 550 17.83 50.10 11.41
N GLY A 551 17.48 49.57 10.22
CA GLY A 551 17.38 50.36 8.99
C GLY A 551 18.58 50.45 8.07
N GLY A 552 18.40 50.07 6.77
CA GLY A 552 19.02 50.84 5.69
C GLY A 552 19.87 50.07 4.68
N GLN A 553 19.22 49.78 3.54
CA GLN A 553 19.69 49.91 2.15
C GLN A 553 21.16 49.67 1.72
N ALA A 554 21.23 48.94 0.60
CA ALA A 554 22.35 48.75 -0.36
C ALA A 554 22.82 50.15 -0.93
N PRO A 555 23.86 50.26 -1.79
CA PRO A 555 24.21 49.46 -2.95
C PRO A 555 25.71 49.38 -3.34
N GLY A 556 26.02 48.54 -4.36
CA GLY A 556 26.93 48.94 -5.44
C GLY A 556 28.31 48.30 -5.54
N GLY A 557 28.55 47.51 -6.53
CA GLY A 557 29.44 47.75 -7.66
C GLY A 557 30.88 47.22 -7.58
N GLY A 558 31.29 46.50 -8.65
CA GLY A 558 32.68 46.64 -9.15
C GLY A 558 33.43 45.31 -9.43
N GLN A 559 33.28 44.81 -10.65
CA GLN A 559 34.30 44.45 -11.66
C GLN A 559 35.54 43.59 -11.29
N ALA A 560 35.70 42.58 -12.13
CA ALA A 560 36.89 41.75 -12.41
C ALA A 560 38.06 42.61 -13.00
N PRO A 561 39.31 42.12 -13.29
CA PRO A 561 39.57 40.97 -14.22
C PRO A 561 40.88 40.17 -14.00
N GLY A 562 40.94 39.03 -14.67
CA GLY A 562 42.08 38.64 -15.57
C GLY A 562 43.25 37.83 -15.04
N GLY A 563 43.55 36.75 -15.77
CA GLY A 563 44.92 36.39 -16.05
C GLY A 563 45.33 34.92 -15.91
N GLN A 564 45.22 34.17 -17.03
CA GLN A 564 46.20 33.30 -17.67
C GLN A 564 46.84 32.10 -16.96
N ALA A 565 46.71 30.95 -17.63
CA ALA A 565 47.56 29.75 -17.57
C ALA A 565 48.95 30.01 -18.22
N PRO A 566 49.97 29.12 -18.23
CA PRO A 566 49.95 27.79 -18.84
C PRO A 566 50.97 26.74 -18.33
N GLY A 567 50.83 25.49 -18.85
CA GLY A 567 51.89 24.53 -19.20
C GLY A 567 52.23 23.53 -18.09
N GLY A 568 52.29 22.23 -18.29
CA GLY A 568 52.74 21.41 -19.35
C GLY A 568 53.58 20.26 -18.75
N GLY A 569 53.40 19.01 -19.25
CA GLY A 569 54.52 18.06 -19.15
C GLY A 569 54.21 16.66 -18.58
N GLN A 570 53.83 15.74 -19.45
CA GLN A 570 54.43 14.39 -19.71
C GLN A 570 54.44 13.29 -18.63
N ALA A 571 53.85 12.19 -19.04
CA ALA A 571 54.07 10.81 -18.59
C ALA A 571 55.47 10.30 -19.07
N PRO A 572 56.01 9.14 -18.68
CA PRO A 572 55.41 7.82 -18.96
C PRO A 572 55.81 6.67 -17.98
N GLY A 573 55.09 5.56 -18.11
CA GLY A 573 55.71 4.23 -18.18
C GLY A 573 55.52 3.24 -17.04
N GLY A 574 54.72 2.23 -17.29
CA GLY A 574 55.18 0.85 -17.27
C GLY A 574 54.99 0.01 -15.98
N GLY A 575 54.25 -1.08 -16.10
CA GLY A 575 54.47 -2.25 -15.27
C GLY A 575 53.23 -2.90 -14.65
N ARG A 576 52.59 -3.83 -15.36
CA ARG A 576 51.85 -4.94 -14.70
C ARG A 576 52.84 -6.00 -14.22
N PRO A 577 52.58 -6.78 -13.15
CA PRO A 577 51.85 -8.03 -13.31
C PRO A 577 50.90 -8.43 -12.15
N ALA A 578 49.88 -9.22 -12.55
CA ALA A 578 49.24 -10.41 -11.97
C ALA A 578 48.94 -10.48 -10.46
N ASP A 579 47.60 -10.59 -10.23
CA ASP A 579 46.93 -11.70 -9.57
C ASP A 579 47.33 -12.07 -8.13
N ASP A 580 46.42 -11.79 -7.19
CA ASP A 580 46.02 -12.80 -6.19
C ASP A 580 44.71 -12.34 -5.50
N GLY A 581 43.68 -13.14 -5.69
CA GLY A 581 42.39 -12.96 -5.08
C GLY A 581 42.43 -13.16 -3.57
N ARG A 582 42.03 -12.12 -2.85
CA ARG A 582 41.50 -12.20 -1.50
C ARG A 582 40.50 -11.06 -1.27
N SER A 583 39.25 -11.34 -1.61
CA SER A 583 38.13 -10.54 -1.14
C SER A 583 37.98 -10.74 0.37
N THR A 584 38.53 -9.82 1.14
CA THR A 584 38.18 -9.63 2.54
C THR A 584 36.77 -9.05 2.59
N ARG A 585 35.80 -9.93 2.81
CA ARG A 585 34.45 -9.54 3.28
C ARG A 585 34.64 -8.82 4.61
N MET A 586 34.51 -7.51 4.62
CA MET A 586 34.20 -6.78 5.84
C MET A 586 32.87 -7.23 6.35
N ALA A 587 32.85 -7.94 7.46
CA ALA A 587 31.67 -8.25 8.25
C ALA A 587 31.06 -6.92 8.68
N GLY A 588 29.86 -6.63 8.16
CA GLY A 588 29.04 -5.54 8.66
C GLY A 588 28.66 -5.86 10.10
N GLY A 589 29.06 -5.00 11.03
CA GLY A 589 28.71 -5.11 12.44
C GLY A 589 27.19 -5.07 12.66
N PRO A 590 26.68 -5.68 13.74
CA PRO A 590 25.27 -5.64 14.10
C PRO A 590 24.91 -4.23 14.60
N GLY A 591 24.29 -3.44 13.75
CA GLY A 591 23.82 -2.09 14.06
C GLY A 591 22.32 -2.02 14.17
N GLY A 592 21.78 -1.65 15.33
CA GLY A 592 20.51 -0.98 15.52
C GLY A 592 19.31 -1.86 15.86
N GLY A 593 19.23 -2.33 17.11
CA GLY A 593 17.98 -2.73 17.76
C GLY A 593 17.12 -1.51 18.11
N GLY A 594 16.39 -0.99 17.13
CA GLY A 594 15.38 0.04 17.28
C GLY A 594 14.15 -0.37 16.47
N MET A 595 13.10 0.45 16.43
CA MET A 595 11.84 0.25 15.72
C MET A 595 11.96 -0.39 14.32
N GLY A 596 13.14 -0.38 13.69
CA GLY A 596 13.43 -1.04 12.42
C GLY A 596 13.28 -2.56 12.44
N GLY A 597 13.58 -3.22 13.57
CA GLY A 597 13.40 -4.66 13.74
C GLY A 597 11.92 -5.08 13.86
N LEU A 598 11.07 -4.24 14.46
CA LEU A 598 9.63 -4.51 14.60
C LEU A 598 8.89 -4.42 13.26
N LEU A 599 9.35 -3.62 12.31
CA LEU A 599 8.68 -3.41 11.02
C LEU A 599 9.37 -4.13 9.85
N GLY A 600 10.65 -4.40 9.93
CA GLY A 600 11.45 -4.97 8.84
C GLY A 600 11.81 -6.45 9.00
N GLY A 601 11.65 -7.02 10.21
CA GLY A 601 12.12 -8.36 10.59
C GLY A 601 13.64 -8.42 10.79
N THR A 602 14.12 -9.54 11.33
CA THR A 602 15.54 -9.82 11.61
C THR A 602 16.12 -10.81 10.60
N LYS A 603 17.38 -10.66 10.24
CA LYS A 603 18.10 -11.69 9.48
C LYS A 603 18.45 -12.84 10.43
N THR A 604 17.84 -14.00 10.21
CA THR A 604 18.10 -15.21 11.00
C THR A 604 19.38 -15.88 10.52
N SER A 605 20.28 -16.23 11.45
CA SER A 605 21.50 -16.95 11.14
C SER A 605 21.26 -18.45 10.90
N ALA A 606 22.23 -19.14 10.31
CA ALA A 606 22.14 -20.60 10.10
C ALA A 606 22.12 -21.34 11.44
N GLU A 607 22.88 -20.88 12.44
CA GLU A 607 22.94 -21.48 13.78
C GLU A 607 21.61 -21.32 14.51
N ALA A 608 20.99 -20.12 14.48
CA ALA A 608 19.66 -19.91 15.05
C ALA A 608 18.60 -20.77 14.36
N THR A 609 18.69 -20.90 13.02
CA THR A 609 17.80 -21.77 12.26
C THR A 609 17.94 -23.24 12.65
N ALA A 610 19.18 -23.73 12.82
CA ALA A 610 19.45 -25.10 13.26
C ALA A 610 18.95 -25.36 14.67
N ALA A 611 19.15 -24.42 15.61
CA ALA A 611 18.66 -24.52 16.99
C ALA A 611 17.12 -24.61 17.04
N LEU A 612 16.42 -23.83 16.22
CA LEU A 612 14.95 -23.84 16.16
C LEU A 612 14.37 -25.12 15.52
N ARG A 613 15.16 -25.83 14.69
CA ARG A 613 14.76 -27.12 14.11
C ARG A 613 15.06 -28.30 15.00
N ALA A 614 16.02 -28.14 15.92
CA ALA A 614 16.39 -29.19 16.85
C ALA A 614 15.22 -29.48 17.81
N ASP A 615 14.82 -30.76 17.87
CA ASP A 615 13.73 -31.25 18.73
C ASP A 615 12.38 -30.50 18.58
N ALA A 616 12.15 -29.79 17.46
CA ALA A 616 10.96 -28.96 17.26
C ALA A 616 9.64 -29.75 17.38
N ASP A 617 9.62 -31.00 16.97
CA ASP A 617 8.45 -31.90 17.03
C ASP A 617 7.97 -32.17 18.45
N ARG A 618 8.77 -31.88 19.46
CA ARG A 618 8.43 -32.07 20.89
C ARG A 618 7.64 -30.92 21.46
N TYR A 619 7.58 -29.79 20.76
CA TYR A 619 6.99 -28.52 21.23
C TYR A 619 5.88 -28.07 20.30
N THR A 620 4.91 -27.33 20.83
CA THR A 620 3.91 -26.63 20.02
C THR A 620 4.54 -25.45 19.28
N TRP A 621 5.50 -24.76 19.94
CA TRP A 621 6.26 -23.67 19.38
C TRP A 621 7.75 -23.89 19.62
N ALA A 622 8.54 -23.85 18.55
CA ALA A 622 9.99 -23.92 18.64
C ALA A 622 10.58 -22.72 19.39
N ALA A 623 9.90 -21.57 19.30
CA ALA A 623 10.24 -20.40 20.11
C ALA A 623 9.06 -19.45 20.30
N ALA A 624 9.23 -18.45 21.19
CA ALA A 624 8.42 -17.25 21.27
C ALA A 624 9.30 -16.02 21.06
N ALA A 625 8.80 -15.01 20.35
CA ALA A 625 9.51 -13.75 20.08
C ALA A 625 8.56 -12.55 20.15
N ILE A 626 9.04 -11.39 20.58
CA ILE A 626 8.23 -10.17 20.66
C ILE A 626 8.00 -9.59 19.26
N GLY A 627 6.71 -9.35 18.93
CA GLY A 627 6.26 -8.79 17.68
C GLY A 627 6.22 -9.78 16.52
N SER A 628 5.17 -9.69 15.70
CA SER A 628 4.91 -10.69 14.65
C SER A 628 5.93 -10.65 13.50
N GLN A 629 6.50 -9.50 13.16
CA GLN A 629 7.53 -9.44 12.10
C GLN A 629 8.82 -10.14 12.52
N ASN A 630 9.20 -9.99 13.79
CA ASN A 630 10.37 -10.64 14.33
C ASN A 630 10.15 -12.17 14.40
N ALA A 631 9.03 -12.61 14.99
CA ALA A 631 8.66 -14.02 15.05
C ALA A 631 8.59 -14.64 13.63
N ALA A 632 7.99 -13.94 12.66
CA ALA A 632 7.88 -14.39 11.27
C ALA A 632 9.24 -14.65 10.61
N SER A 633 10.28 -13.87 10.94
CA SER A 633 11.62 -14.07 10.39
C SER A 633 12.21 -15.42 10.81
N TYR A 634 12.08 -15.76 12.08
CA TYR A 634 12.53 -17.05 12.61
C TYR A 634 11.65 -18.20 12.13
N GLN A 635 10.33 -18.02 12.10
CA GLN A 635 9.38 -19.01 11.62
C GLN A 635 9.63 -19.40 10.15
N LEU A 636 9.77 -18.41 9.26
CA LEU A 636 10.01 -18.66 7.83
C LEU A 636 11.38 -19.30 7.57
N ALA A 637 12.42 -18.94 8.36
CA ALA A 637 13.75 -19.49 8.22
C ALA A 637 13.84 -20.95 8.73
N SER A 638 13.24 -21.24 9.88
CA SER A 638 13.23 -22.56 10.49
C SER A 638 12.17 -23.47 9.90
N GLN A 639 11.09 -22.94 9.34
CA GLN A 639 9.85 -23.61 8.97
C GLN A 639 9.18 -24.30 10.19
N GLN A 640 9.41 -23.77 11.39
CA GLN A 640 8.80 -24.23 12.64
C GLN A 640 7.95 -23.14 13.26
N PRO A 641 6.86 -23.45 13.96
CA PRO A 641 6.00 -22.47 14.58
C PRO A 641 6.76 -21.61 15.59
N VAL A 642 6.68 -20.29 15.47
CA VAL A 642 7.21 -19.31 16.42
C VAL A 642 6.09 -18.41 16.91
N MET A 643 5.84 -18.42 18.23
CA MET A 643 4.76 -17.65 18.84
C MET A 643 5.09 -16.16 18.82
N PRO A 644 4.29 -15.31 18.14
CA PRO A 644 4.47 -13.85 18.22
C PRO A 644 3.81 -13.30 19.48
N LEU A 645 4.61 -12.75 20.39
CA LEU A 645 4.12 -12.13 21.61
C LEU A 645 3.68 -10.69 21.32
N GLY A 646 2.47 -10.34 21.73
CA GLY A 646 1.94 -9.00 21.56
C GLY A 646 1.51 -8.64 20.15
N GLY A 647 1.33 -9.59 19.25
CA GLY A 647 0.81 -9.36 17.90
C GLY A 647 1.75 -8.56 17.01
N PHE A 648 1.18 -7.79 16.06
CA PHE A 648 1.95 -7.08 15.03
C PHE A 648 3.00 -6.13 15.62
N ASN A 649 2.61 -5.32 16.61
CA ASN A 649 3.43 -4.27 17.21
C ASN A 649 4.03 -4.64 18.57
N GLY A 650 3.74 -5.84 19.09
CA GLY A 650 4.11 -6.22 20.45
C GLY A 650 3.18 -5.64 21.54
N SER A 651 2.05 -5.02 21.16
CA SER A 651 1.14 -4.29 22.07
C SER A 651 -0.15 -5.03 22.39
N ASP A 652 -0.50 -6.10 21.66
CA ASP A 652 -1.68 -6.90 21.95
C ASP A 652 -1.52 -7.65 23.27
N PRO A 653 -2.55 -7.74 24.14
CA PRO A 653 -2.44 -8.44 25.43
C PRO A 653 -2.52 -9.97 25.28
N SER A 654 -1.70 -10.55 24.40
CA SER A 654 -1.71 -11.98 24.11
C SER A 654 -0.29 -12.54 23.81
N PRO A 655 0.06 -13.68 24.46
CA PRO A 655 -0.62 -14.26 25.62
C PRO A 655 -0.45 -13.38 26.87
N THR A 656 -1.29 -13.55 27.90
CA THR A 656 -1.02 -12.95 29.21
C THR A 656 0.22 -13.60 29.84
N LEU A 657 0.83 -12.95 30.85
CA LEU A 657 1.99 -13.52 31.53
C LEU A 657 1.66 -14.87 32.17
N GLU A 658 0.46 -15.03 32.74
CA GLU A 658 -0.02 -16.28 33.37
C GLU A 658 -0.16 -17.37 32.30
N GLN A 659 -0.79 -17.07 31.18
CA GLN A 659 -0.91 -18.03 30.06
C GLN A 659 0.46 -18.44 29.53
N PHE A 660 1.40 -17.48 29.39
CA PHE A 660 2.75 -17.78 28.96
C PHE A 660 3.46 -18.74 29.92
N LYS A 661 3.35 -18.50 31.24
CA LYS A 661 3.88 -19.41 32.30
C LYS A 661 3.26 -20.79 32.19
N GLU A 662 1.94 -20.88 31.94
CA GLU A 662 1.26 -22.17 31.73
C GLU A 662 1.81 -22.91 30.49
N TYR A 663 2.06 -22.19 29.39
CA TYR A 663 2.64 -22.83 28.21
C TYR A 663 4.07 -23.32 28.46
N VAL A 664 4.86 -22.57 29.22
CA VAL A 664 6.24 -22.98 29.58
C VAL A 664 6.20 -24.19 30.52
N SER A 665 5.39 -24.16 31.58
CA SER A 665 5.27 -25.29 32.54
C SER A 665 4.71 -26.56 31.88
N ALA A 666 3.86 -26.40 30.86
CA ALA A 666 3.33 -27.52 30.06
C ALA A 666 4.32 -28.02 28.99
N GLY A 667 5.54 -27.46 28.91
CA GLY A 667 6.55 -27.84 27.94
C GLY A 667 6.15 -27.54 26.46
N LYS A 668 5.31 -26.52 26.22
CA LYS A 668 4.82 -26.21 24.88
C LYS A 668 5.74 -25.30 24.09
N ILE A 669 6.64 -24.55 24.75
CA ILE A 669 7.56 -23.60 24.12
C ILE A 669 8.99 -24.02 24.46
N HIS A 670 9.86 -24.15 23.43
CA HIS A 670 11.26 -24.50 23.65
C HIS A 670 12.09 -23.26 24.04
N TYR A 671 12.13 -22.25 23.17
CA TYR A 671 12.95 -21.06 23.38
C TYR A 671 12.12 -19.79 23.53
N PHE A 672 12.70 -18.81 24.21
CA PHE A 672 12.32 -17.41 24.06
C PHE A 672 13.48 -16.66 23.39
N ILE A 673 13.16 -15.84 22.37
CA ILE A 673 14.15 -15.03 21.65
C ILE A 673 14.03 -13.59 22.14
N GLY A 674 15.04 -13.14 22.89
CA GLY A 674 15.13 -11.79 23.42
C GLY A 674 15.45 -10.76 22.34
N GLN A 675 15.11 -9.50 22.62
CA GLN A 675 15.61 -8.39 21.80
C GLN A 675 17.08 -8.18 22.13
N SER A 676 17.95 -8.03 21.10
CA SER A 676 19.37 -7.74 21.30
C SER A 676 19.52 -6.34 21.89
N ASP A 677 20.05 -6.25 23.09
CA ASP A 677 20.49 -5.00 23.73
C ASP A 677 21.75 -4.49 23.01
N ALA A 678 21.60 -3.88 21.84
CA ALA A 678 22.69 -3.19 21.17
C ALA A 678 22.89 -1.82 21.85
N GLY A 679 23.70 -1.78 22.92
CA GLY A 679 24.16 -0.49 23.46
C GLY A 679 24.31 -0.32 24.98
N SER A 680 24.75 -1.33 25.72
CA SER A 680 25.13 -1.11 27.12
C SER A 680 26.38 -1.82 27.61
N ASP A 681 27.34 -2.08 26.72
CA ASP A 681 28.69 -2.47 27.16
C ASP A 681 29.60 -1.24 27.16
N GLY A 682 29.66 -0.56 28.32
CA GLY A 682 30.58 0.55 28.53
C GLY A 682 30.40 1.35 29.81
N ALA A 683 30.10 0.70 30.93
CA ALA A 683 30.27 1.32 32.24
C ALA A 683 30.84 0.29 33.23
N ALA A 684 32.14 0.38 33.38
CA ALA A 684 32.85 -0.31 34.47
C ALA A 684 32.39 0.22 35.85
N PRO A 685 32.32 -0.62 36.87
CA PRO A 685 32.04 -0.19 38.23
C PRO A 685 33.27 0.37 38.87
N GLY A 686 33.25 1.62 39.29
CA GLY A 686 34.35 2.20 40.06
C GLY A 686 34.07 3.61 40.55
N GLY A 687 33.98 3.79 41.88
CA GLY A 687 34.18 5.09 42.48
C GLY A 687 33.13 5.46 43.54
N GLU A 688 33.45 5.09 44.76
CA GLU A 688 32.86 5.56 46.02
C GLU A 688 33.03 7.07 46.27
N THR A 689 32.15 7.53 47.14
CA THR A 689 32.26 8.56 48.17
C THR A 689 32.10 10.04 47.84
N GLY A 690 31.24 10.66 48.69
CA GLY A 690 31.27 12.09 48.95
C GLY A 690 29.92 12.65 49.33
N GLY A 691 29.57 12.56 50.62
CA GLY A 691 28.38 13.25 51.14
C GLY A 691 28.66 14.73 51.35
N GLU A 692 27.58 15.53 51.30
CA GLU A 692 27.47 16.70 52.18
C GLU A 692 26.01 17.09 52.44
N THR A 693 25.78 17.38 53.66
CA THR A 693 24.53 17.68 54.36
C THR A 693 24.05 19.09 54.08
N GLY A 694 22.75 19.27 53.91
CA GLY A 694 22.08 20.53 53.97
C GLY A 694 20.61 20.37 54.35
N GLY A 695 20.29 20.65 55.60
CA GLY A 695 18.97 20.53 56.19
C GLY A 695 17.96 21.56 55.76
N GLY A 696 16.70 21.21 55.80
CA GLY A 696 15.54 22.08 55.63
C GLY A 696 14.23 21.32 55.95
N THR A 697 13.66 21.70 57.03
CA THR A 697 12.42 21.17 57.68
C THR A 697 11.16 21.44 56.90
N GLY A 698 10.21 20.47 56.90
CA GLY A 698 8.78 20.74 57.03
C GLY A 698 7.86 20.10 55.98
N GLY A 699 6.96 19.23 56.44
CA GLY A 699 5.69 18.96 55.82
C GLY A 699 5.50 17.53 55.27
N GLY A 700 4.78 16.69 56.02
CA GLY A 700 4.41 15.33 55.61
C GLY A 700 3.52 15.30 54.36
N ALA A 701 3.91 14.47 53.43
CA ALA A 701 3.07 13.94 52.37
C ALA A 701 3.57 12.53 52.07
N GLU A 702 2.68 11.58 52.05
CA GLU A 702 2.93 10.18 51.69
C GLU A 702 3.67 10.08 50.37
N THR A 703 4.87 9.60 50.42
CA THR A 703 5.69 9.30 49.24
C THR A 703 5.18 8.03 48.62
N ARG A 704 4.24 8.15 47.68
CA ARG A 704 4.03 7.11 46.66
C ARG A 704 5.23 7.13 45.72
N THR A 705 6.09 6.16 45.91
CA THR A 705 7.19 5.88 44.98
C THR A 705 6.58 5.49 43.64
N LEU A 706 6.42 6.47 42.74
CA LEU A 706 6.19 6.20 41.35
C LEU A 706 7.48 5.62 40.79
N VAL A 707 7.55 4.29 40.71
CA VAL A 707 8.52 3.60 39.87
C VAL A 707 8.25 4.04 38.44
N ARG A 708 9.07 4.96 37.96
CA ARG A 708 9.09 5.38 36.57
C ARG A 708 9.63 4.20 35.75
N VAL A 709 8.76 3.25 35.37
CA VAL A 709 9.07 2.22 34.38
C VAL A 709 9.30 2.98 33.08
N GLY A 710 10.55 3.05 32.66
CA GLY A 710 10.93 3.57 31.35
C GLY A 710 10.28 2.74 30.27
N GLY A 711 9.11 3.20 29.75
CA GLY A 711 8.43 2.56 28.64
C GLY A 711 9.20 2.79 27.34
N GLY A 712 10.01 1.80 26.94
CA GLY A 712 10.38 1.61 25.54
C GLY A 712 9.15 1.24 24.73
N PRO A 713 9.18 1.30 23.38
CA PRO A 713 8.05 0.88 22.54
C PRO A 713 7.80 -0.61 22.74
N GLY A 714 6.72 -0.96 23.49
CA GLY A 714 6.39 -2.31 23.96
C GLY A 714 5.99 -2.40 25.43
N GLY A 715 5.73 -1.28 26.10
CA GLY A 715 5.27 -1.23 27.51
C GLY A 715 3.90 -1.88 27.67
N GLY A 716 3.86 -3.20 27.83
CA GLY A 716 2.66 -4.01 28.00
C GLY A 716 3.02 -5.42 28.47
N VAL A 717 2.14 -6.37 28.20
CA VAL A 717 2.28 -7.78 28.60
C VAL A 717 3.57 -8.40 28.07
N SER A 718 4.00 -8.06 26.84
CA SER A 718 5.23 -8.58 26.23
C SER A 718 6.48 -8.23 27.03
N SER A 719 6.58 -7.01 27.59
CA SER A 719 7.70 -6.60 28.44
C SER A 719 7.69 -7.30 29.79
N SER A 720 6.51 -7.60 30.35
CA SER A 720 6.37 -8.38 31.58
C SER A 720 6.82 -9.82 31.37
N ILE A 721 6.50 -10.43 30.21
CA ILE A 721 6.97 -11.78 29.83
C ILE A 721 8.49 -11.78 29.70
N GLU A 722 9.07 -10.81 28.99
CA GLU A 722 10.51 -10.70 28.80
C GLU A 722 11.25 -10.55 30.14
N THR A 723 10.73 -9.69 31.02
CA THR A 723 11.29 -9.50 32.37
C THR A 723 11.25 -10.80 33.19
N TRP A 724 10.14 -11.51 33.13
CA TRP A 724 10.01 -12.79 33.80
C TRP A 724 10.98 -13.84 33.25
N VAL A 725 11.13 -13.93 31.92
CA VAL A 725 12.06 -14.86 31.26
C VAL A 725 13.50 -14.54 31.68
N LYS A 726 13.92 -13.27 31.61
CA LYS A 726 15.28 -12.83 32.00
C LYS A 726 15.60 -13.16 33.46
N ALA A 727 14.60 -13.13 34.36
CA ALA A 727 14.77 -13.45 35.77
C ALA A 727 14.88 -14.95 36.07
N ASN A 728 14.26 -15.81 35.24
CA ASN A 728 14.11 -17.24 35.55
C ASN A 728 14.93 -18.18 34.65
N PHE A 729 15.49 -17.69 33.50
CA PHE A 729 16.21 -18.51 32.53
C PHE A 729 17.54 -17.89 32.16
N LYS A 730 18.52 -18.73 31.84
CA LYS A 730 19.86 -18.28 31.46
C LYS A 730 19.91 -17.87 29.99
N ALA A 731 20.44 -16.71 29.71
CA ALA A 731 20.71 -16.25 28.36
C ALA A 731 21.82 -17.04 27.69
N SER A 732 21.67 -17.38 26.41
CA SER A 732 22.68 -17.93 25.54
C SER A 732 22.67 -17.17 24.20
N THR A 733 23.83 -16.96 23.59
CA THR A 733 23.92 -16.32 22.28
C THR A 733 24.05 -17.39 21.22
N ILE A 734 23.08 -17.47 20.30
CA ILE A 734 23.05 -18.41 19.16
C ILE A 734 23.00 -17.58 17.87
N GLY A 735 24.07 -17.63 17.10
CA GLY A 735 24.13 -16.93 15.81
C GLY A 735 23.90 -15.43 15.90
N GLY A 736 24.34 -14.80 16.98
CA GLY A 736 24.20 -13.35 17.23
C GLY A 736 22.88 -12.89 17.81
N ALA A 737 21.94 -13.81 18.08
CA ALA A 737 20.67 -13.52 18.76
C ALA A 737 20.67 -14.10 20.19
N THR A 738 19.97 -13.46 21.13
CA THR A 738 19.83 -13.92 22.50
C THR A 738 18.68 -14.90 22.64
N PHE A 739 19.01 -16.13 23.07
CA PHE A 739 18.06 -17.21 23.31
C PHE A 739 18.01 -17.54 24.81
N TYR A 740 16.82 -17.87 25.28
CA TYR A 740 16.57 -18.42 26.63
C TYR A 740 15.93 -19.79 26.46
N ASP A 741 16.58 -20.84 26.94
CA ASP A 741 16.01 -22.20 26.94
C ASP A 741 14.98 -22.33 28.06
N LEU A 742 13.71 -22.40 27.71
CA LEU A 742 12.59 -22.46 28.67
C LEU A 742 12.39 -23.84 29.28
N THR A 743 13.22 -24.82 28.90
CA THR A 743 13.24 -26.17 29.54
C THR A 743 14.22 -26.27 30.68
N ALA A 744 15.14 -25.28 30.81
CA ALA A 744 16.20 -25.28 31.83
C ALA A 744 16.13 -24.01 32.71
N PRO A 745 15.22 -23.96 33.72
CA PRO A 745 15.12 -22.84 34.64
C PRO A 745 16.40 -22.73 35.51
N THR A 746 16.75 -21.50 35.88
CA THR A 746 17.84 -21.26 36.84
C THR A 746 17.44 -21.80 38.22
N SER A 747 18.41 -22.29 38.98
CA SER A 747 18.21 -22.95 40.28
C SER A 747 17.57 -22.08 41.42
N GLN A 748 17.18 -20.85 41.12
CA GLN A 748 16.44 -19.95 42.00
C GLN A 748 14.90 -19.99 41.76
N ALA A 749 14.44 -20.73 40.78
CA ALA A 749 13.03 -20.77 40.36
C ALA A 749 12.31 -22.09 40.72
N SER A 750 12.94 -22.99 41.47
CA SER A 750 12.35 -24.27 41.95
C SER A 750 11.65 -24.13 43.29
#